data_0aa5c1bb21bdf8ec90ee66cdd0e60789
#
_entry.id   0aa5c1bb21bdf8ec90ee66cdd0e60789
#
_cell.length_a   1.000
_cell.length_b   1.000
_cell.length_c   1.000
_cell.angle_alpha   90.00
_cell.angle_beta   90.00
_cell.angle_gamma   90.00
#
_symmetry.space_group_name_H-M   'P 1'
#
loop_
_entity.id
_entity.type
_entity.pdbx_description
1 polymer ?
#
loop_
_entity_poly.entity_id
_entity_poly.type
_entity_poly.pdbx_seq_one_letter_code
_entity_poly.pdbx_strand_id
1 'polypeptide(L)'
;MMKKLFALICAVAWVAFLQARDLTQYVNPLMGTLSSFELSAGNTYPAIARPWGMNFWTPQTGKMGDGWQYVYTAHKIRGFKQTHQPSPWINDYGQWSLMPMVGQPVFDEEKRASWFSHKGEVALPHYYKVYLADYDVVTEFTPTERAAMFRFTFPESEQSYVAVDAFDRGSYIKIEPERNRIVGYSTRNSGGVPKGFKNYFVVVFDKPFTYRASVVDSILTEGKLEQRAGHAGAIIGFRTRKGEVVHARVASSFISLEQAVRNLDELGNHSFDELVTEGREAWNKVLGRIEVEGGTLDQLRTFYSCLYRSLLFPRAFYELDAEGKVVHYSPYNGRVLPGYMYTDTGFWDTFRCLFPLLNLMYPSVNKQIQEGLVNTYKESGFFPEWASPGHRGCMVGNNSASVLADAWLKGVRVDDVQTLYEGLLHGTESVHPKISSTGRWGHEYYNKLGYVPYNVGINENVARTLEYAYDDWCILQMAKALDRPKKEQELLAKRALNYRNVFDPESRLMRGRNKDGTFQSPFSPLKWGDAFTEGNSWHYTWSVFHDPQGLIDLMGGDEVFVQMLDSVFTVPPLYDDSYYGQVIHEIREMTVMNMGNYAHGNQPVQHAIYLYNYAGQPWKAQYWLRQVMDRMYSPTPDGYCGDEDNGQTSAWYVFSALGFYPVCPGTDEYVLGAPLFKKATLHLENGQTLVIEAPENGEGRPYVESLLQDGTPYTKNYLRHADLLKGGKLLFQMNDTPNLHRGTAREDRPYSFSDEEVF
;
A
#
# COMPACT_ATOMS: atom_id res chain seq x y z
N MET A 1 -11.35 9.87 -58.32
CA MET A 1 -11.00 8.60 -57.66
C MET A 1 -9.81 8.80 -56.68
N MET A 2 -8.73 9.45 -57.06
CA MET A 2 -7.55 9.65 -56.18
C MET A 2 -7.82 10.44 -54.89
N LYS A 3 -8.67 11.47 -54.89
CA LYS A 3 -9.02 12.28 -53.69
C LYS A 3 -9.79 11.45 -52.62
N LYS A 4 -10.58 10.44 -53.03
CA LYS A 4 -11.30 9.58 -52.12
C LYS A 4 -10.39 8.46 -51.54
N LEU A 5 -9.37 8.05 -52.29
CA LEU A 5 -8.36 7.09 -51.82
C LEU A 5 -7.42 7.73 -50.80
N PHE A 6 -7.05 9.01 -50.98
CA PHE A 6 -6.21 9.75 -50.03
C PHE A 6 -6.95 10.02 -48.71
N ALA A 7 -8.27 10.32 -48.76
CA ALA A 7 -9.09 10.53 -47.58
C ALA A 7 -9.29 9.20 -46.79
N LEU A 8 -9.37 8.06 -47.50
CA LEU A 8 -9.50 6.74 -46.87
C LEU A 8 -8.18 6.30 -46.22
N ILE A 9 -7.03 6.59 -46.87
CA ILE A 9 -5.70 6.30 -46.32
C ILE A 9 -5.42 7.20 -45.10
N CYS A 10 -5.80 8.47 -45.13
CA CYS A 10 -5.68 9.35 -43.97
C CYS A 10 -6.63 8.94 -42.83
N ALA A 11 -7.85 8.48 -43.13
CA ALA A 11 -8.78 7.99 -42.10
C ALA A 11 -8.30 6.67 -41.49
N VAL A 12 -7.73 5.76 -42.26
CA VAL A 12 -7.14 4.51 -41.76
C VAL A 12 -5.85 4.77 -40.98
N ALA A 13 -5.02 5.75 -41.41
CA ALA A 13 -3.86 6.18 -40.63
C ALA A 13 -4.27 6.88 -39.32
N TRP A 14 -5.37 7.63 -39.28
CA TRP A 14 -5.87 8.26 -38.06
C TRP A 14 -6.50 7.23 -37.09
N VAL A 15 -7.11 6.17 -37.59
CA VAL A 15 -7.64 5.09 -36.74
C VAL A 15 -6.51 4.20 -36.19
N ALA A 16 -5.37 4.09 -36.88
CA ALA A 16 -4.22 3.37 -36.39
C ALA A 16 -3.41 4.13 -35.29
N PHE A 17 -3.67 5.42 -35.09
CA PHE A 17 -2.93 6.25 -34.10
C PHE A 17 -3.64 6.40 -32.75
N LEU A 18 -4.75 5.72 -32.51
CA LEU A 18 -5.51 5.76 -31.24
C LEU A 18 -5.64 4.37 -30.59
N GLN A 19 -4.65 3.52 -30.76
CA GLN A 19 -4.55 2.37 -29.86
C GLN A 19 -3.90 2.86 -28.58
N ALA A 20 -4.69 3.06 -27.52
CA ALA A 20 -4.20 3.43 -26.22
C ALA A 20 -3.05 2.50 -25.81
N ARG A 21 -1.94 3.09 -25.34
CA ARG A 21 -0.74 2.35 -24.94
C ARG A 21 -1.10 1.34 -23.85
N ASP A 22 -0.77 0.09 -24.04
CA ASP A 22 -0.92 -0.93 -22.99
C ASP A 22 0.18 -0.76 -21.92
N LEU A 23 -0.18 -0.14 -20.82
CA LEU A 23 0.73 0.14 -19.70
C LEU A 23 0.97 -1.08 -18.81
N THR A 24 0.08 -2.07 -18.86
CA THR A 24 0.23 -3.29 -18.05
C THR A 24 1.49 -4.08 -18.41
N GLN A 25 2.01 -3.93 -19.63
CA GLN A 25 3.26 -4.56 -20.07
C GLN A 25 4.50 -4.05 -19.31
N TYR A 26 4.44 -2.87 -18.69
CA TYR A 26 5.54 -2.34 -17.89
C TYR A 26 5.48 -2.77 -16.43
N VAL A 27 4.35 -3.30 -15.97
CA VAL A 27 4.18 -3.72 -14.58
C VAL A 27 4.80 -5.09 -14.37
N ASN A 28 5.68 -5.18 -13.36
CA ASN A 28 6.24 -6.45 -12.89
C ASN A 28 5.68 -6.81 -11.51
N PRO A 29 4.63 -7.65 -11.41
CA PRO A 29 4.12 -8.11 -10.13
C PRO A 29 5.11 -8.93 -9.28
N LEU A 30 6.23 -9.36 -9.85
CA LEU A 30 7.29 -10.07 -9.14
C LEU A 30 8.28 -9.11 -8.44
N MET A 31 8.21 -7.81 -8.68
CA MET A 31 9.03 -6.81 -8.00
C MET A 31 8.82 -6.87 -6.49
N GLY A 32 9.89 -7.08 -5.73
CA GLY A 32 9.83 -7.17 -4.27
C GLY A 32 9.64 -8.58 -3.71
N THR A 33 9.59 -9.62 -4.55
CA THR A 33 9.33 -11.01 -4.12
C THR A 33 10.60 -11.80 -3.73
N LEU A 34 11.77 -11.22 -3.94
CA LEU A 34 13.05 -11.78 -3.46
C LEU A 34 13.33 -11.32 -2.03
N SER A 35 12.54 -11.77 -1.11
CA SER A 35 12.60 -11.38 0.30
C SER A 35 12.69 -12.58 1.23
N SER A 36 13.24 -12.37 2.42
CA SER A 36 13.26 -13.33 3.52
C SER A 36 12.86 -12.65 4.84
N PHE A 37 12.79 -13.44 5.92
CA PHE A 37 12.60 -12.90 7.27
C PHE A 37 13.71 -11.92 7.67
N GLU A 38 14.94 -12.18 7.23
CA GLU A 38 16.14 -11.44 7.64
C GLU A 38 16.38 -10.18 6.79
N LEU A 39 15.91 -10.16 5.53
CA LEU A 39 16.14 -9.05 4.61
C LEU A 39 14.95 -8.90 3.67
N SER A 40 14.33 -7.73 3.70
CA SER A 40 13.26 -7.40 2.78
C SER A 40 13.78 -6.71 1.52
N ALA A 41 13.31 -7.18 0.38
CA ALA A 41 13.44 -6.50 -0.91
C ALA A 41 12.08 -6.03 -1.43
N GLY A 42 11.10 -5.86 -0.50
CA GLY A 42 9.73 -5.46 -0.75
C GLY A 42 8.71 -6.20 0.11
N ASN A 43 9.01 -7.45 0.49
CA ASN A 43 8.07 -8.33 1.19
C ASN A 43 6.72 -8.44 0.47
N THR A 44 6.77 -8.49 -0.85
CA THR A 44 5.59 -8.59 -1.72
C THR A 44 5.39 -10.02 -2.23
N TYR A 45 4.24 -10.24 -2.80
CA TYR A 45 3.89 -11.41 -3.60
C TYR A 45 3.28 -10.93 -4.93
N PRO A 46 3.23 -11.75 -6.00
CA PRO A 46 2.54 -11.37 -7.21
C PRO A 46 1.04 -11.30 -6.96
N ALA A 47 0.54 -10.10 -6.72
CA ALA A 47 -0.87 -9.84 -6.48
C ALA A 47 -1.60 -9.68 -7.82
N ILE A 48 -2.27 -10.73 -8.24
CA ILE A 48 -3.10 -10.73 -9.45
C ILE A 48 -4.52 -10.38 -9.01
N ALA A 49 -5.00 -9.21 -9.43
CA ALA A 49 -6.24 -8.64 -8.92
C ALA A 49 -6.81 -7.57 -9.85
N ARG A 50 -7.97 -7.05 -9.54
CA ARG A 50 -8.43 -5.74 -10.02
C ARG A 50 -7.92 -4.63 -9.09
N PRO A 51 -7.81 -3.38 -9.55
CA PRO A 51 -7.46 -2.26 -8.68
C PRO A 51 -8.37 -2.22 -7.45
N TRP A 52 -7.78 -2.15 -6.25
CA TRP A 52 -8.50 -2.18 -4.97
C TRP A 52 -9.53 -3.32 -4.81
N GLY A 53 -9.33 -4.44 -5.52
CA GLY A 53 -10.25 -5.57 -5.47
C GLY A 53 -10.35 -6.21 -4.09
N MET A 54 -11.47 -6.89 -3.82
CA MET A 54 -11.66 -7.60 -2.55
C MET A 54 -10.74 -8.82 -2.46
N ASN A 55 -10.63 -9.59 -3.53
CA ASN A 55 -9.84 -10.81 -3.57
C ASN A 55 -8.63 -10.67 -4.48
N PHE A 56 -7.45 -10.99 -3.96
CA PHE A 56 -6.24 -11.16 -4.73
C PHE A 56 -5.93 -12.64 -4.89
N TRP A 57 -5.23 -12.97 -5.97
CA TRP A 57 -4.77 -14.32 -6.26
C TRP A 57 -3.26 -14.33 -6.45
N THR A 58 -2.61 -15.38 -5.96
CA THR A 58 -1.17 -15.57 -6.07
C THR A 58 -0.81 -17.05 -6.16
N PRO A 59 0.24 -17.45 -6.90
CA PRO A 59 0.83 -18.76 -6.70
C PRO A 59 1.40 -18.85 -5.29
N GLN A 60 1.27 -20.02 -4.67
CA GLN A 60 1.76 -20.29 -3.32
C GLN A 60 2.99 -21.18 -3.39
N THR A 61 4.12 -20.67 -2.90
CA THR A 61 5.37 -21.43 -2.76
C THR A 61 5.67 -21.79 -1.31
N GLY A 62 5.25 -20.96 -0.36
CA GLY A 62 5.39 -21.18 1.08
C GLY A 62 4.39 -22.17 1.65
N LYS A 63 4.64 -22.62 2.87
CA LYS A 63 3.73 -23.50 3.62
C LYS A 63 2.43 -22.78 3.95
N MET A 64 1.39 -23.58 4.22
CA MET A 64 0.13 -23.04 4.73
C MET A 64 0.38 -22.21 6.01
N GLY A 65 -0.05 -20.96 5.98
CA GLY A 65 0.13 -20.02 7.09
C GLY A 65 1.48 -19.29 7.14
N ASP A 66 2.37 -19.57 6.22
CA ASP A 66 3.61 -18.79 6.07
C ASP A 66 3.28 -17.37 5.58
N GLY A 67 3.89 -16.37 6.21
CA GLY A 67 3.77 -14.97 5.75
C GLY A 67 4.42 -14.75 4.38
N TRP A 68 5.52 -15.44 4.11
CA TRP A 68 6.19 -15.44 2.79
C TRP A 68 5.52 -16.46 1.86
N GLN A 69 4.31 -16.18 1.45
CA GLN A 69 3.46 -17.07 0.66
C GLN A 69 3.97 -17.31 -0.77
N TYR A 70 4.77 -16.41 -1.30
CA TYR A 70 5.51 -16.56 -2.55
C TYR A 70 6.90 -15.93 -2.41
N VAL A 71 7.93 -16.71 -2.69
CA VAL A 71 9.33 -16.25 -2.71
C VAL A 71 9.95 -16.57 -4.06
N TYR A 72 10.57 -15.59 -4.68
CA TYR A 72 11.14 -15.72 -6.03
C TYR A 72 12.16 -16.86 -6.18
N THR A 73 12.93 -17.16 -5.13
CA THR A 73 13.91 -18.24 -5.12
C THR A 73 13.31 -19.63 -4.99
N ALA A 74 12.01 -19.77 -4.73
CA ALA A 74 11.36 -21.07 -4.62
C ALA A 74 11.22 -21.74 -6.00
N HIS A 75 11.22 -23.07 -6.01
CA HIS A 75 11.21 -23.87 -7.23
C HIS A 75 9.93 -24.70 -7.39
N LYS A 76 9.04 -24.69 -6.40
CA LYS A 76 7.79 -25.46 -6.43
C LYS A 76 6.60 -24.60 -6.05
N ILE A 77 5.49 -24.79 -6.75
CA ILE A 77 4.19 -24.22 -6.44
C ILE A 77 3.34 -25.29 -5.75
N ARG A 78 2.71 -24.94 -4.61
CA ARG A 78 1.86 -25.82 -3.79
C ARG A 78 0.38 -25.67 -4.09
N GLY A 79 0.00 -24.55 -4.70
CA GLY A 79 -1.36 -24.21 -5.08
C GLY A 79 -1.46 -22.79 -5.59
N PHE A 80 -2.65 -22.42 -6.02
CA PHE A 80 -3.02 -21.06 -6.42
C PHE A 80 -4.00 -20.54 -5.39
N LYS A 81 -3.57 -19.56 -4.62
CA LYS A 81 -4.19 -19.14 -3.37
C LYS A 81 -4.99 -17.85 -3.57
N GLN A 82 -6.22 -17.83 -3.07
CA GLN A 82 -6.90 -16.56 -2.78
C GLN A 82 -6.30 -15.97 -1.52
N THR A 83 -5.91 -14.71 -1.57
CA THR A 83 -5.19 -14.06 -0.46
C THR A 83 -5.76 -12.68 -0.17
N HIS A 84 -5.72 -12.32 1.12
CA HIS A 84 -6.05 -11.01 1.65
C HIS A 84 -4.88 -10.44 2.46
N GLN A 85 -3.69 -10.97 2.25
CA GLN A 85 -2.50 -10.58 3.01
C GLN A 85 -2.05 -9.16 2.65
N PRO A 86 -1.92 -8.23 3.63
CA PRO A 86 -1.32 -6.92 3.41
C PRO A 86 0.21 -6.95 3.48
N SER A 87 0.78 -7.79 4.34
CA SER A 87 2.21 -8.00 4.51
C SER A 87 2.47 -9.36 5.18
N PRO A 88 3.69 -9.92 5.07
CA PRO A 88 4.01 -11.18 5.75
C PRO A 88 3.91 -11.09 7.28
N TRP A 89 4.17 -9.93 7.86
CA TRP A 89 4.13 -9.69 9.31
C TRP A 89 2.72 -9.76 9.88
N ILE A 90 1.76 -9.16 9.20
CA ILE A 90 0.34 -9.19 9.56
C ILE A 90 -0.31 -10.51 9.16
N ASN A 91 0.19 -11.10 8.07
CA ASN A 91 -0.29 -12.35 7.49
C ASN A 91 -1.72 -12.25 6.93
N ASP A 92 -2.42 -13.35 6.74
CA ASP A 92 -3.57 -13.51 5.87
C ASP A 92 -4.84 -13.90 6.65
N TYR A 93 -5.98 -13.81 5.98
CA TYR A 93 -7.27 -14.25 6.53
C TYR A 93 -8.19 -14.73 5.41
N GLY A 94 -9.03 -15.72 5.72
CA GLY A 94 -10.03 -16.26 4.79
C GLY A 94 -9.45 -16.91 3.53
N GLN A 95 -8.21 -17.35 3.59
CA GLN A 95 -7.48 -17.93 2.45
C GLN A 95 -7.90 -19.37 2.16
N TRP A 96 -7.85 -19.73 0.89
CA TRP A 96 -8.06 -21.07 0.36
C TRP A 96 -7.37 -21.19 -1.00
N SER A 97 -7.22 -22.41 -1.54
CA SER A 97 -6.46 -22.61 -2.78
C SER A 97 -7.00 -23.70 -3.68
N LEU A 98 -6.54 -23.67 -4.94
CA LEU A 98 -6.75 -24.68 -5.97
C LEU A 98 -5.38 -25.24 -6.40
N MET A 99 -5.31 -26.53 -6.75
CA MET A 99 -4.12 -27.13 -7.35
C MET A 99 -4.50 -28.22 -8.36
N PRO A 100 -4.15 -28.09 -9.65
CA PRO A 100 -4.32 -29.15 -10.64
C PRO A 100 -3.21 -30.21 -10.47
N MET A 101 -3.55 -31.46 -10.77
CA MET A 101 -2.63 -32.60 -10.69
C MET A 101 -2.96 -33.64 -11.76
N VAL A 102 -2.00 -34.51 -12.08
CA VAL A 102 -2.19 -35.65 -12.96
C VAL A 102 -1.51 -36.88 -12.35
N GLY A 103 -2.11 -38.04 -12.48
CA GLY A 103 -1.60 -39.32 -12.02
C GLY A 103 -2.27 -39.80 -10.74
N GLN A 104 -1.90 -39.33 -9.59
CA GLN A 104 -2.53 -39.73 -8.32
C GLN A 104 -3.14 -38.52 -7.60
N PRO A 105 -4.30 -38.70 -6.94
CA PRO A 105 -4.88 -37.63 -6.14
C PRO A 105 -4.11 -37.49 -4.82
N VAL A 106 -3.41 -36.37 -4.64
CA VAL A 106 -2.62 -36.04 -3.45
C VAL A 106 -3.09 -34.73 -2.88
N PHE A 107 -3.49 -34.70 -1.62
CA PHE A 107 -3.95 -33.48 -0.96
C PHE A 107 -2.87 -32.76 -0.16
N ASP A 108 -1.95 -33.47 0.45
CA ASP A 108 -0.84 -32.88 1.21
C ASP A 108 -0.11 -31.84 0.37
N GLU A 109 0.01 -30.61 0.90
CA GLU A 109 0.51 -29.46 0.14
C GLU A 109 1.96 -29.59 -0.31
N GLU A 110 2.80 -30.29 0.45
CA GLU A 110 4.19 -30.51 0.10
C GLU A 110 4.34 -31.59 -0.98
N LYS A 111 3.56 -32.66 -0.87
CA LYS A 111 3.59 -33.79 -1.81
C LYS A 111 2.95 -33.42 -3.15
N ARG A 112 1.91 -32.56 -3.16
CA ARG A 112 1.28 -32.09 -4.41
C ARG A 112 2.07 -31.00 -5.10
N ALA A 113 3.05 -30.39 -4.46
CA ALA A 113 3.80 -29.28 -5.02
C ALA A 113 4.53 -29.68 -6.31
N SER A 114 4.46 -28.83 -7.33
CA SER A 114 5.07 -29.06 -8.63
C SER A 114 6.22 -28.08 -8.91
N TRP A 115 7.26 -28.59 -9.53
CA TRP A 115 8.33 -27.79 -10.08
C TRP A 115 7.79 -26.81 -11.13
N PHE A 116 8.34 -25.62 -11.15
CA PHE A 116 8.10 -24.59 -12.18
C PHE A 116 9.39 -23.82 -12.48
N SER A 117 9.37 -23.06 -13.55
CA SER A 117 10.44 -22.16 -13.94
C SER A 117 9.89 -20.77 -14.24
N HIS A 118 10.59 -19.73 -13.81
CA HIS A 118 10.27 -18.34 -14.18
C HIS A 118 10.27 -18.09 -15.70
N LYS A 119 10.98 -18.92 -16.48
CA LYS A 119 10.91 -18.86 -17.96
C LYS A 119 9.54 -19.25 -18.52
N GLY A 120 8.79 -20.05 -17.78
CA GLY A 120 7.42 -20.47 -18.10
C GLY A 120 6.34 -19.74 -17.29
N GLU A 121 6.73 -18.74 -16.51
CA GLU A 121 5.86 -17.93 -15.67
C GLU A 121 5.55 -16.59 -16.35
N VAL A 122 4.29 -16.21 -16.41
CA VAL A 122 3.84 -14.89 -16.84
C VAL A 122 3.01 -14.29 -15.70
N ALA A 123 3.43 -13.17 -15.16
CA ALA A 123 2.72 -12.42 -14.14
C ALA A 123 2.44 -11.00 -14.65
N LEU A 124 1.16 -10.69 -14.83
CA LEU A 124 0.65 -9.36 -15.15
C LEU A 124 -0.35 -8.95 -14.05
N PRO A 125 -0.70 -7.68 -13.91
CA PRO A 125 -1.63 -7.26 -12.87
C PRO A 125 -2.96 -8.01 -12.88
N HIS A 126 -3.44 -8.40 -14.05
CA HIS A 126 -4.74 -8.99 -14.35
C HIS A 126 -4.70 -10.44 -14.80
N TYR A 127 -3.52 -11.04 -14.96
CA TYR A 127 -3.36 -12.36 -15.57
C TYR A 127 -2.11 -13.05 -15.06
N TYR A 128 -2.24 -14.34 -14.77
CA TYR A 128 -1.13 -15.20 -14.40
C TYR A 128 -1.14 -16.49 -15.23
N LYS A 129 0.04 -16.97 -15.57
CA LYS A 129 0.24 -18.25 -16.28
C LYS A 129 1.51 -18.92 -15.78
N VAL A 130 1.47 -20.23 -15.58
CA VAL A 130 2.64 -21.03 -15.27
C VAL A 130 2.49 -22.47 -15.80
N TYR A 131 3.60 -23.08 -16.17
CA TYR A 131 3.70 -24.50 -16.48
C TYR A 131 4.16 -25.29 -15.25
N LEU A 132 3.37 -26.29 -14.86
CA LEU A 132 3.63 -27.19 -13.74
C LEU A 132 4.27 -28.48 -14.28
N ALA A 133 5.59 -28.62 -14.08
CA ALA A 133 6.41 -29.62 -14.74
C ALA A 133 6.12 -31.05 -14.29
N ASP A 134 5.77 -31.26 -13.01
CA ASP A 134 5.48 -32.61 -12.50
C ASP A 134 4.17 -33.19 -13.06
N TYR A 135 3.26 -32.36 -13.55
CA TYR A 135 1.94 -32.73 -14.01
C TYR A 135 1.68 -32.48 -15.49
N ASP A 136 2.62 -31.85 -16.20
CA ASP A 136 2.42 -31.41 -17.59
C ASP A 136 1.15 -30.57 -17.75
N VAL A 137 0.88 -29.68 -16.80
CA VAL A 137 -0.33 -28.81 -16.79
C VAL A 137 0.08 -27.35 -16.91
N VAL A 138 -0.60 -26.63 -17.79
CA VAL A 138 -0.55 -25.16 -17.81
C VAL A 138 -1.72 -24.64 -17.00
N THR A 139 -1.42 -23.82 -16.00
CA THR A 139 -2.43 -23.12 -15.19
C THR A 139 -2.42 -21.63 -15.51
N GLU A 140 -3.60 -21.09 -15.78
CA GLU A 140 -3.84 -19.67 -16.02
C GLU A 140 -4.99 -19.19 -15.15
N PHE A 141 -4.98 -17.94 -14.71
CA PHE A 141 -6.14 -17.34 -14.06
C PHE A 141 -6.20 -15.82 -14.28
N THR A 142 -7.41 -15.29 -14.20
CA THR A 142 -7.73 -13.87 -14.31
C THR A 142 -8.86 -13.51 -13.34
N PRO A 143 -8.68 -12.52 -12.44
CA PRO A 143 -9.67 -12.15 -11.45
C PRO A 143 -10.56 -10.97 -11.88
N THR A 144 -11.73 -10.88 -11.22
CA THR A 144 -12.51 -9.66 -11.04
C THR A 144 -12.31 -9.13 -9.62
N GLU A 145 -13.20 -8.29 -9.10
CA GLU A 145 -13.09 -7.79 -7.71
C GLU A 145 -13.27 -8.91 -6.67
N ARG A 146 -14.24 -9.83 -6.89
CA ARG A 146 -14.64 -10.88 -5.92
C ARG A 146 -14.64 -12.28 -6.51
N ALA A 147 -14.43 -12.41 -7.81
CA ALA A 147 -14.43 -13.66 -8.53
C ALA A 147 -13.14 -13.86 -9.32
N ALA A 148 -12.95 -15.03 -9.90
CA ALA A 148 -11.88 -15.33 -10.85
C ALA A 148 -12.26 -16.47 -11.77
N MET A 149 -11.64 -16.54 -12.93
CA MET A 149 -11.70 -17.72 -13.80
C MET A 149 -10.31 -18.34 -13.90
N PHE A 150 -10.27 -19.65 -13.74
CA PHE A 150 -9.10 -20.49 -13.97
C PHE A 150 -9.25 -21.25 -15.29
N ARG A 151 -8.13 -21.45 -15.94
CA ARG A 151 -8.01 -22.30 -17.15
C ARG A 151 -6.87 -23.28 -16.93
N PHE A 152 -7.20 -24.55 -16.82
CA PHE A 152 -6.25 -25.65 -16.72
C PHE A 152 -6.15 -26.37 -18.06
N THR A 153 -4.97 -26.44 -18.65
CA THR A 153 -4.69 -27.20 -19.86
C THR A 153 -3.97 -28.48 -19.47
N PHE A 154 -4.66 -29.61 -19.62
CA PHE A 154 -4.20 -30.92 -19.21
C PHE A 154 -3.53 -31.71 -20.33
N PRO A 155 -2.63 -32.66 -20.04
CA PRO A 155 -2.21 -33.71 -20.97
C PRO A 155 -3.34 -34.75 -21.17
N GLU A 156 -3.09 -35.73 -22.02
CA GLU A 156 -3.95 -36.90 -22.12
C GLU A 156 -3.80 -37.75 -20.84
N SER A 157 -4.90 -37.95 -20.10
CA SER A 157 -4.91 -38.73 -18.88
C SER A 157 -6.32 -39.18 -18.49
N GLU A 158 -6.40 -40.40 -17.99
CA GLU A 158 -7.60 -40.90 -17.28
C GLU A 158 -7.70 -40.33 -15.84
N GLN A 159 -6.64 -39.69 -15.34
CA GLN A 159 -6.44 -39.31 -13.96
C GLN A 159 -5.96 -37.84 -13.88
N SER A 160 -6.78 -36.93 -14.31
CA SER A 160 -6.58 -35.48 -14.16
C SER A 160 -7.43 -34.97 -13.01
N TYR A 161 -6.84 -34.22 -12.07
CA TYR A 161 -7.49 -33.80 -10.83
C TYR A 161 -7.33 -32.31 -10.56
N VAL A 162 -8.25 -31.76 -9.77
CA VAL A 162 -8.09 -30.47 -9.10
C VAL A 162 -8.39 -30.66 -7.61
N ALA A 163 -7.44 -30.27 -6.75
CA ALA A 163 -7.66 -30.15 -5.32
C ALA A 163 -8.21 -28.76 -4.98
N VAL A 164 -9.20 -28.73 -4.09
CA VAL A 164 -9.71 -27.52 -3.46
C VAL A 164 -9.39 -27.61 -1.97
N ASP A 165 -8.51 -26.76 -1.49
CA ASP A 165 -8.00 -26.77 -0.12
C ASP A 165 -8.62 -25.60 0.65
N ALA A 166 -9.49 -25.92 1.61
CA ALA A 166 -10.20 -24.92 2.43
C ALA A 166 -9.38 -24.46 3.67
N PHE A 167 -8.13 -24.91 3.75
CA PHE A 167 -7.14 -24.60 4.80
C PHE A 167 -7.54 -25.11 6.19
N ASP A 168 -6.58 -25.03 7.09
CA ASP A 168 -6.70 -25.51 8.47
C ASP A 168 -7.38 -24.48 9.42
N ARG A 169 -7.45 -24.79 10.70
CA ARG A 169 -8.09 -24.04 11.81
C ARG A 169 -9.61 -23.96 11.74
N GLY A 170 -10.22 -24.85 11.01
CA GLY A 170 -11.66 -24.97 10.85
C GLY A 170 -12.10 -24.61 9.43
N SER A 171 -12.60 -25.62 8.73
CA SER A 171 -13.09 -25.43 7.37
C SER A 171 -14.21 -26.41 7.02
N TYR A 172 -14.87 -26.12 5.92
CA TYR A 172 -15.99 -26.90 5.43
C TYR A 172 -15.89 -27.01 3.92
N ILE A 173 -16.25 -28.18 3.43
CA ILE A 173 -16.32 -28.50 2.00
C ILE A 173 -17.55 -29.34 1.69
N LYS A 174 -18.19 -29.07 0.56
CA LYS A 174 -19.25 -29.91 -0.02
C LYS A 174 -19.09 -29.97 -1.54
N ILE A 175 -19.05 -31.21 -2.04
CA ILE A 175 -19.03 -31.49 -3.47
C ILE A 175 -20.49 -31.69 -3.93
N GLU A 176 -20.92 -30.97 -4.97
CA GLU A 176 -22.25 -31.08 -5.60
C GLU A 176 -22.07 -31.50 -7.04
N PRO A 177 -21.96 -32.83 -7.31
CA PRO A 177 -21.64 -33.34 -8.64
C PRO A 177 -22.70 -32.98 -9.73
N GLU A 178 -23.95 -32.91 -9.34
CA GLU A 178 -25.07 -32.55 -10.21
C GLU A 178 -25.00 -31.09 -10.73
N ARG A 179 -24.19 -30.28 -10.09
CA ARG A 179 -23.95 -28.88 -10.46
C ARG A 179 -22.51 -28.62 -10.91
N ASN A 180 -21.69 -29.67 -11.01
CA ASN A 180 -20.27 -29.58 -11.30
C ASN A 180 -19.55 -28.57 -10.38
N ARG A 181 -19.93 -28.50 -9.09
CA ARG A 181 -19.41 -27.47 -8.21
C ARG A 181 -18.98 -27.99 -6.84
N ILE A 182 -18.13 -27.19 -6.23
CA ILE A 182 -17.72 -27.34 -4.84
C ILE A 182 -18.07 -26.04 -4.12
N VAL A 183 -18.61 -26.14 -2.92
CA VAL A 183 -18.85 -25.03 -2.01
C VAL A 183 -18.17 -25.30 -0.68
N GLY A 184 -17.80 -24.25 0.02
CA GLY A 184 -17.17 -24.39 1.32
C GLY A 184 -16.95 -23.07 2.02
N TYR A 185 -16.20 -23.11 3.13
CA TYR A 185 -15.67 -21.93 3.78
C TYR A 185 -14.33 -22.20 4.45
N SER A 186 -13.54 -21.15 4.56
CA SER A 186 -12.32 -21.08 5.37
C SER A 186 -12.54 -20.16 6.58
N THR A 187 -12.05 -20.56 7.75
CA THR A 187 -12.03 -19.70 8.94
C THR A 187 -10.63 -19.26 9.30
N ARG A 188 -9.62 -19.72 8.55
CA ARG A 188 -8.24 -19.37 8.85
C ARG A 188 -8.03 -17.86 8.83
N ASN A 189 -7.38 -17.35 9.88
CA ASN A 189 -7.03 -15.94 10.02
C ASN A 189 -5.82 -15.76 10.94
N SER A 190 -5.20 -14.61 10.87
CA SER A 190 -4.09 -14.18 11.71
C SER A 190 -4.49 -13.16 12.80
N GLY A 191 -5.78 -12.90 12.97
CA GLY A 191 -6.34 -11.95 13.92
C GLY A 191 -7.23 -10.88 13.27
N GLY A 192 -7.69 -9.92 14.06
CA GLY A 192 -8.54 -8.83 13.56
C GLY A 192 -9.92 -9.28 13.08
N VAL A 193 -10.44 -10.39 13.58
CA VAL A 193 -11.73 -10.93 13.16
C VAL A 193 -12.69 -11.13 14.34
N PRO A 194 -14.00 -10.92 14.16
CA PRO A 194 -14.99 -11.23 15.18
C PRO A 194 -15.24 -12.75 15.24
N LYS A 195 -15.93 -13.16 16.32
CA LYS A 195 -16.36 -14.55 16.47
C LYS A 195 -17.30 -14.94 15.32
N GLY A 196 -17.06 -16.12 14.76
CA GLY A 196 -17.86 -16.66 13.65
C GLY A 196 -17.44 -16.21 12.27
N PHE A 197 -16.32 -15.50 12.15
CA PHE A 197 -15.73 -15.11 10.86
C PHE A 197 -15.56 -16.31 9.93
N LYS A 198 -15.97 -16.14 8.68
CA LYS A 198 -15.80 -17.10 7.59
C LYS A 198 -15.60 -16.37 6.26
N ASN A 199 -14.81 -16.98 5.38
CA ASN A 199 -14.81 -16.67 3.96
C ASN A 199 -15.47 -17.84 3.22
N TYR A 200 -16.68 -17.64 2.74
CA TYR A 200 -17.42 -18.62 1.97
C TYR A 200 -16.96 -18.60 0.52
N PHE A 201 -16.85 -19.76 -0.12
CA PHE A 201 -16.42 -19.83 -1.52
C PHE A 201 -17.26 -20.83 -2.32
N VAL A 202 -17.26 -20.63 -3.62
CA VAL A 202 -17.86 -21.52 -4.63
C VAL A 202 -16.89 -21.70 -5.79
N VAL A 203 -16.78 -22.94 -6.27
CA VAL A 203 -15.97 -23.30 -7.45
C VAL A 203 -16.88 -24.09 -8.40
N VAL A 204 -17.08 -23.60 -9.61
CA VAL A 204 -17.92 -24.23 -10.63
C VAL A 204 -17.05 -24.63 -11.82
N PHE A 205 -17.07 -25.91 -12.18
CA PHE A 205 -16.32 -26.47 -13.30
C PHE A 205 -17.21 -26.61 -14.55
N ASP A 206 -16.60 -26.48 -15.71
CA ASP A 206 -17.30 -26.64 -17.01
C ASP A 206 -17.42 -28.09 -17.47
N LYS A 207 -16.96 -29.06 -16.61
CA LYS A 207 -17.00 -30.50 -16.91
C LYS A 207 -17.55 -31.31 -15.74
N PRO A 208 -18.29 -32.41 -16.02
CA PRO A 208 -18.72 -33.33 -14.97
C PRO A 208 -17.53 -34.09 -14.35
N PHE A 209 -17.66 -34.42 -13.08
CA PHE A 209 -16.63 -35.13 -12.32
C PHE A 209 -16.65 -36.64 -12.61
N THR A 210 -15.51 -37.21 -12.97
CA THR A 210 -15.30 -38.67 -13.07
C THR A 210 -14.73 -39.25 -11.75
N TYR A 211 -14.19 -38.43 -10.89
CA TYR A 211 -13.68 -38.76 -9.55
C TYR A 211 -14.07 -37.68 -8.55
N ARG A 212 -14.34 -38.09 -7.31
CA ARG A 212 -14.67 -37.20 -6.20
C ARG A 212 -14.30 -37.82 -4.86
N ALA A 213 -13.57 -37.07 -4.08
CA ALA A 213 -13.24 -37.43 -2.70
C ALA A 213 -13.24 -36.17 -1.83
N SER A 214 -13.84 -36.27 -0.66
CA SER A 214 -13.60 -35.27 0.38
C SER A 214 -12.36 -35.62 1.19
N VAL A 215 -11.76 -34.62 1.81
CA VAL A 215 -10.49 -34.76 2.54
C VAL A 215 -10.63 -34.20 3.93
N VAL A 216 -10.06 -34.88 4.90
CA VAL A 216 -9.87 -34.43 6.27
C VAL A 216 -8.44 -34.73 6.68
N ASP A 217 -7.69 -33.70 7.07
CA ASP A 217 -6.28 -33.82 7.52
C ASP A 217 -5.43 -34.69 6.55
N SER A 218 -5.53 -34.41 5.27
CA SER A 218 -4.86 -35.12 4.15
C SER A 218 -5.35 -36.56 3.88
N ILE A 219 -6.34 -37.06 4.60
CA ILE A 219 -6.94 -38.36 4.35
C ILE A 219 -8.13 -38.23 3.39
N LEU A 220 -8.03 -38.89 2.24
CA LEU A 220 -9.07 -38.91 1.21
C LEU A 220 -10.13 -39.96 1.54
N THR A 221 -11.40 -39.60 1.42
CA THR A 221 -12.53 -40.50 1.47
C THR A 221 -13.31 -40.40 0.17
N GLU A 222 -13.07 -41.36 -0.72
CA GLU A 222 -13.75 -41.42 -2.02
C GLU A 222 -15.25 -41.60 -1.86
N GLY A 223 -16.04 -40.87 -2.66
CA GLY A 223 -17.48 -40.92 -2.64
C GLY A 223 -18.16 -40.18 -1.50
N LYS A 224 -17.42 -39.74 -0.48
CA LYS A 224 -17.95 -38.87 0.57
C LYS A 224 -17.94 -37.42 0.07
N LEU A 225 -19.09 -36.76 0.08
CA LEU A 225 -19.29 -35.48 -0.59
C LEU A 225 -19.22 -34.25 0.33
N GLU A 226 -19.24 -34.46 1.64
CA GLU A 226 -19.31 -33.35 2.60
C GLU A 226 -18.44 -33.62 3.83
N GLN A 227 -17.67 -32.60 4.24
CA GLN A 227 -16.81 -32.64 5.44
C GLN A 227 -16.77 -31.29 6.13
N ARG A 228 -16.77 -31.35 7.47
CA ARG A 228 -16.44 -30.21 8.35
C ARG A 228 -15.39 -30.70 9.33
N ALA A 229 -14.23 -30.06 9.33
CA ALA A 229 -13.07 -30.51 10.11
C ALA A 229 -12.11 -29.38 10.46
N GLY A 230 -11.06 -29.69 11.19
CA GLY A 230 -9.94 -28.75 11.39
C GLY A 230 -9.31 -28.34 10.08
N HIS A 231 -9.15 -29.29 9.15
CA HIS A 231 -8.65 -29.03 7.79
C HIS A 231 -9.44 -29.90 6.80
N ALA A 232 -10.39 -29.28 6.13
CA ALA A 232 -11.22 -29.92 5.10
C ALA A 232 -10.77 -29.53 3.69
N GLY A 233 -11.00 -30.43 2.74
CA GLY A 233 -10.74 -30.20 1.35
C GLY A 233 -11.50 -31.18 0.44
N ALA A 234 -11.32 -31.03 -0.85
CA ALA A 234 -11.87 -31.91 -1.87
C ALA A 234 -10.87 -32.16 -2.98
N ILE A 235 -10.96 -33.33 -3.60
CA ILE A 235 -10.33 -33.62 -4.88
C ILE A 235 -11.40 -34.12 -5.82
N ILE A 236 -11.51 -33.45 -6.99
CA ILE A 236 -12.37 -33.90 -8.09
C ILE A 236 -11.49 -34.23 -9.30
N GLY A 237 -11.97 -35.10 -10.16
CA GLY A 237 -11.19 -35.57 -11.29
C GLY A 237 -11.96 -35.58 -12.60
N PHE A 238 -11.18 -35.66 -13.67
CA PHE A 238 -11.63 -35.65 -15.05
C PHE A 238 -10.84 -36.70 -15.86
N ARG A 239 -11.41 -37.12 -16.99
CA ARG A 239 -10.66 -37.73 -18.09
C ARG A 239 -10.37 -36.64 -19.10
N THR A 240 -9.13 -36.51 -19.52
CA THR A 240 -8.70 -35.45 -20.43
C THR A 240 -7.97 -36.01 -21.65
N ARG A 241 -8.16 -35.35 -22.78
CA ARG A 241 -7.36 -35.55 -24.00
C ARG A 241 -6.15 -34.61 -23.95
N LYS A 242 -5.18 -34.84 -24.82
CA LYS A 242 -4.03 -33.97 -24.96
C LYS A 242 -4.44 -32.52 -25.27
N GLY A 243 -4.03 -31.58 -24.42
CA GLY A 243 -4.33 -30.16 -24.57
C GLY A 243 -5.77 -29.80 -24.21
N GLU A 244 -6.51 -30.70 -23.55
CA GLU A 244 -7.88 -30.41 -23.14
C GLU A 244 -7.92 -29.39 -22.00
N VAL A 245 -8.81 -28.41 -22.13
CA VAL A 245 -8.99 -27.31 -21.19
C VAL A 245 -10.17 -27.63 -20.27
N VAL A 246 -9.94 -27.39 -18.97
CA VAL A 246 -10.96 -27.37 -17.92
C VAL A 246 -10.98 -25.99 -17.31
N HIS A 247 -12.14 -25.34 -17.29
CA HIS A 247 -12.32 -24.07 -16.61
C HIS A 247 -12.91 -24.25 -15.22
N ALA A 248 -12.48 -23.41 -14.28
CA ALA A 248 -13.11 -23.25 -12.98
C ALA A 248 -13.48 -21.77 -12.77
N ARG A 249 -14.75 -21.53 -12.51
CA ARG A 249 -15.30 -20.21 -12.15
C ARG A 249 -15.41 -20.17 -10.63
N VAL A 250 -14.76 -19.21 -10.01
CA VAL A 250 -14.67 -19.14 -8.55
C VAL A 250 -15.11 -17.78 -8.03
N ALA A 251 -15.72 -17.75 -6.85
CA ALA A 251 -16.02 -16.52 -6.12
C ALA A 251 -16.06 -16.79 -4.63
N SER A 252 -15.94 -15.72 -3.84
CA SER A 252 -16.05 -15.80 -2.39
C SER A 252 -16.83 -14.63 -1.79
N SER A 253 -17.24 -14.80 -0.53
CA SER A 253 -17.96 -13.79 0.25
C SER A 253 -17.65 -13.93 1.74
N PHE A 254 -17.53 -12.82 2.43
CA PHE A 254 -17.50 -12.81 3.90
C PHE A 254 -18.89 -12.81 4.53
N ILE A 255 -19.95 -12.64 3.73
CA ILE A 255 -21.34 -12.52 4.19
C ILE A 255 -22.00 -13.90 4.30
N SER A 256 -22.06 -14.65 3.19
CA SER A 256 -22.75 -15.95 3.12
C SER A 256 -22.34 -16.73 1.88
N LEU A 257 -22.72 -18.02 1.85
CA LEU A 257 -22.54 -18.86 0.65
C LEU A 257 -23.39 -18.36 -0.51
N GLU A 258 -24.64 -17.94 -0.24
CA GLU A 258 -25.53 -17.38 -1.24
C GLU A 258 -24.94 -16.12 -1.88
N GLN A 259 -24.27 -15.30 -1.07
CA GLN A 259 -23.59 -14.12 -1.58
C GLN A 259 -22.33 -14.50 -2.40
N ALA A 260 -21.58 -15.53 -2.01
CA ALA A 260 -20.47 -16.04 -2.81
C ALA A 260 -20.95 -16.53 -4.20
N VAL A 261 -22.09 -17.25 -4.25
CA VAL A 261 -22.71 -17.66 -5.51
C VAL A 261 -23.13 -16.45 -6.35
N ARG A 262 -23.70 -15.41 -5.74
CA ARG A 262 -24.05 -14.16 -6.43
C ARG A 262 -22.81 -13.45 -6.98
N ASN A 263 -21.71 -13.45 -6.26
CA ASN A 263 -20.46 -12.81 -6.70
C ASN A 263 -19.87 -13.47 -7.98
N LEU A 264 -20.28 -14.70 -8.32
CA LEU A 264 -19.96 -15.30 -9.63
C LEU A 264 -20.52 -14.50 -10.82
N ASP A 265 -21.58 -13.73 -10.61
CA ASP A 265 -22.20 -12.91 -11.67
C ASP A 265 -21.23 -11.85 -12.22
N GLU A 266 -20.17 -11.49 -11.48
CA GLU A 266 -19.09 -10.62 -11.97
C GLU A 266 -18.40 -11.19 -13.21
N LEU A 267 -18.37 -12.51 -13.38
CA LEU A 267 -17.78 -13.16 -14.54
C LEU A 267 -18.70 -13.14 -15.78
N GLY A 268 -20.00 -12.83 -15.60
CA GLY A 268 -20.97 -12.81 -16.69
C GLY A 268 -20.97 -14.12 -17.51
N ASN A 269 -21.23 -14.00 -18.80
CA ASN A 269 -21.10 -15.07 -19.78
C ASN A 269 -19.79 -15.00 -20.57
N HIS A 270 -18.80 -14.26 -20.06
CA HIS A 270 -17.55 -14.01 -20.75
C HIS A 270 -16.68 -15.27 -20.78
N SER A 271 -15.97 -15.43 -21.89
CA SER A 271 -14.87 -16.38 -22.01
C SER A 271 -13.67 -15.95 -21.15
N PHE A 272 -12.75 -16.86 -20.94
CA PHE A 272 -11.50 -16.55 -20.24
C PHE A 272 -10.73 -15.38 -20.88
N ASP A 273 -10.59 -15.38 -22.21
CA ASP A 273 -9.83 -14.35 -22.92
C ASP A 273 -10.53 -12.98 -22.92
N GLU A 274 -11.87 -12.95 -22.91
CA GLU A 274 -12.62 -11.70 -22.69
C GLU A 274 -12.39 -11.14 -21.30
N LEU A 275 -12.38 -11.98 -20.26
CA LEU A 275 -12.07 -11.54 -18.88
C LEU A 275 -10.63 -11.06 -18.74
N VAL A 276 -9.66 -11.67 -19.41
CA VAL A 276 -8.28 -11.17 -19.48
C VAL A 276 -8.23 -9.77 -20.08
N THR A 277 -8.96 -9.56 -21.17
CA THR A 277 -9.06 -8.25 -21.84
C THR A 277 -9.68 -7.20 -20.93
N GLU A 278 -10.79 -7.52 -20.27
CA GLU A 278 -11.43 -6.61 -19.30
C GLU A 278 -10.50 -6.25 -18.13
N GLY A 279 -9.75 -7.22 -17.61
CA GLY A 279 -8.77 -6.99 -16.55
C GLY A 279 -7.65 -6.04 -16.99
N ARG A 280 -7.13 -6.23 -18.21
CA ARG A 280 -6.15 -5.34 -18.81
C ARG A 280 -6.70 -3.91 -18.97
N GLU A 281 -7.91 -3.78 -19.47
CA GLU A 281 -8.58 -2.49 -19.65
C GLU A 281 -8.82 -1.78 -18.30
N ALA A 282 -9.24 -2.52 -17.27
CA ALA A 282 -9.43 -1.98 -15.92
C ALA A 282 -8.12 -1.41 -15.34
N TRP A 283 -7.00 -2.10 -15.54
CA TRP A 283 -5.70 -1.59 -15.11
C TRP A 283 -5.22 -0.42 -15.97
N ASN A 284 -5.36 -0.48 -17.29
CA ASN A 284 -4.98 0.61 -18.16
C ASN A 284 -5.75 1.90 -17.87
N LYS A 285 -7.00 1.79 -17.45
CA LYS A 285 -7.83 2.94 -17.04
C LYS A 285 -7.23 3.69 -15.85
N VAL A 286 -6.73 2.99 -14.85
CA VAL A 286 -6.16 3.62 -13.64
C VAL A 286 -4.68 3.94 -13.79
N LEU A 287 -3.89 3.10 -14.45
CA LEU A 287 -2.47 3.38 -14.75
C LEU A 287 -2.33 4.55 -15.72
N GLY A 288 -3.22 4.66 -16.72
CA GLY A 288 -3.21 5.71 -17.72
C GLY A 288 -3.59 7.09 -17.20
N ARG A 289 -3.98 7.22 -15.94
CA ARG A 289 -4.12 8.54 -15.31
C ARG A 289 -2.79 9.27 -15.17
N ILE A 290 -1.67 8.53 -15.14
CA ILE A 290 -0.32 9.10 -15.13
C ILE A 290 0.47 8.46 -16.25
N GLU A 291 0.71 9.22 -17.32
CA GLU A 291 1.53 8.79 -18.45
C GLU A 291 2.90 9.44 -18.38
N VAL A 292 3.97 8.65 -18.39
CA VAL A 292 5.36 9.14 -18.32
C VAL A 292 6.12 8.74 -19.58
N GLU A 293 7.03 9.63 -20.00
CA GLU A 293 7.80 9.51 -21.24
C GLU A 293 9.25 9.97 -21.04
N GLY A 294 10.18 9.40 -21.81
CA GLY A 294 11.55 9.89 -21.89
C GLY A 294 12.47 9.41 -20.77
N GLY A 295 12.14 8.30 -20.13
CA GLY A 295 13.01 7.55 -19.22
C GLY A 295 13.57 6.30 -19.91
N THR A 296 14.46 5.57 -19.21
CA THR A 296 14.89 4.23 -19.62
C THR A 296 13.74 3.22 -19.49
N LEU A 297 13.86 2.06 -20.13
CA LEU A 297 12.86 1.00 -19.99
C LEU A 297 12.72 0.53 -18.54
N ASP A 298 13.84 0.44 -17.80
CA ASP A 298 13.81 0.06 -16.39
C ASP A 298 13.15 1.12 -15.52
N GLN A 299 13.35 2.40 -15.78
CA GLN A 299 12.64 3.48 -15.11
C GLN A 299 11.12 3.44 -15.37
N LEU A 300 10.71 3.17 -16.62
CA LEU A 300 9.29 2.99 -16.96
C LEU A 300 8.67 1.79 -16.23
N ARG A 301 9.37 0.65 -16.22
CA ARG A 301 8.91 -0.55 -15.50
C ARG A 301 8.85 -0.32 -14.01
N THR A 302 9.84 0.33 -13.41
CA THR A 302 9.85 0.68 -11.99
C THR A 302 8.67 1.59 -11.66
N PHE A 303 8.46 2.65 -12.45
CA PHE A 303 7.37 3.59 -12.25
C PHE A 303 5.99 2.90 -12.28
N TYR A 304 5.69 2.14 -13.32
CA TYR A 304 4.39 1.49 -13.45
C TYR A 304 4.21 0.30 -12.48
N SER A 305 5.28 -0.38 -12.10
CA SER A 305 5.23 -1.39 -11.04
C SER A 305 4.93 -0.76 -9.68
N CYS A 306 5.54 0.39 -9.37
CA CYS A 306 5.23 1.18 -8.17
C CYS A 306 3.80 1.75 -8.21
N LEU A 307 3.35 2.28 -9.35
CA LEU A 307 1.98 2.77 -9.49
C LEU A 307 0.96 1.64 -9.28
N TYR A 308 1.19 0.48 -9.89
CA TYR A 308 0.38 -0.71 -9.66
C TYR A 308 0.27 -1.07 -8.17
N ARG A 309 1.38 -1.11 -7.42
CA ARG A 309 1.38 -1.38 -5.97
C ARG A 309 0.63 -0.32 -5.18
N SER A 310 0.68 0.93 -5.61
CA SER A 310 -0.07 2.03 -4.99
C SER A 310 -1.59 1.94 -5.18
N LEU A 311 -2.07 1.09 -6.08
CA LEU A 311 -3.48 0.94 -6.44
C LEU A 311 -4.08 -0.42 -6.02
N LEU A 312 -3.39 -1.17 -5.17
CA LEU A 312 -3.85 -2.44 -4.60
C LEU A 312 -4.58 -2.24 -3.27
N PHE A 313 -4.04 -1.38 -2.41
CA PHE A 313 -4.52 -1.13 -1.05
C PHE A 313 -4.95 0.33 -0.85
N PRO A 314 -5.88 0.62 0.07
CA PRO A 314 -6.68 -0.33 0.87
C PRO A 314 -7.52 -1.27 0.01
N ARG A 315 -7.72 -2.50 0.51
CA ARG A 315 -8.54 -3.52 -0.15
C ARG A 315 -10.02 -3.24 0.10
N ALA A 316 -10.85 -3.36 -0.94
CA ALA A 316 -12.29 -3.36 -0.77
C ALA A 316 -12.72 -4.52 0.15
N PHE A 317 -13.62 -4.23 1.07
CA PHE A 317 -14.20 -5.20 2.00
C PHE A 317 -15.72 -5.04 2.05
N TYR A 318 -16.32 -4.80 0.89
CA TYR A 318 -17.75 -4.66 0.68
C TYR A 318 -18.20 -5.51 -0.50
N GLU A 319 -19.48 -5.79 -0.52
CA GLU A 319 -20.11 -6.63 -1.54
C GLU A 319 -21.39 -5.95 -2.03
N LEU A 320 -22.00 -6.47 -3.08
CA LEU A 320 -23.27 -5.98 -3.62
C LEU A 320 -24.36 -7.00 -3.32
N ASP A 321 -25.44 -6.58 -2.67
CA ASP A 321 -26.58 -7.43 -2.38
C ASP A 321 -27.42 -7.74 -3.63
N ALA A 322 -28.56 -8.42 -3.45
CA ALA A 322 -29.45 -8.82 -4.53
C ALA A 322 -30.04 -7.64 -5.32
N GLU A 323 -30.17 -6.48 -4.67
CA GLU A 323 -30.66 -5.23 -5.24
C GLU A 323 -29.52 -4.35 -5.79
N GLY A 324 -28.26 -4.81 -5.75
CA GLY A 324 -27.08 -4.06 -6.18
C GLY A 324 -26.65 -2.97 -5.20
N LYS A 325 -27.13 -3.00 -3.95
CA LYS A 325 -26.73 -2.06 -2.90
C LYS A 325 -25.43 -2.49 -2.25
N VAL A 326 -24.63 -1.51 -1.86
CA VAL A 326 -23.38 -1.72 -1.14
C VAL A 326 -23.66 -2.15 0.30
N VAL A 327 -23.15 -3.32 0.66
CA VAL A 327 -23.23 -3.93 1.98
C VAL A 327 -21.86 -4.51 2.35
N HIS A 328 -21.61 -4.71 3.64
CA HIS A 328 -20.39 -5.36 4.08
C HIS A 328 -20.61 -6.21 5.32
N TYR A 329 -19.81 -7.25 5.48
CA TYR A 329 -19.60 -7.93 6.73
C TYR A 329 -18.67 -7.07 7.59
N SER A 330 -19.13 -6.63 8.76
CA SER A 330 -18.29 -5.82 9.66
C SER A 330 -17.18 -6.69 10.27
N PRO A 331 -15.91 -6.41 9.99
CA PRO A 331 -14.81 -7.13 10.62
C PRO A 331 -14.61 -6.74 12.09
N TYR A 332 -15.42 -5.80 12.60
CA TYR A 332 -15.36 -5.31 13.96
C TYR A 332 -16.42 -5.94 14.86
N ASN A 333 -17.65 -6.11 14.39
CA ASN A 333 -18.77 -6.62 15.19
C ASN A 333 -19.47 -7.86 14.61
N GLY A 334 -19.08 -8.30 13.40
CA GLY A 334 -19.61 -9.52 12.76
C GLY A 334 -21.02 -9.39 12.17
N ARG A 335 -21.57 -8.18 12.07
CA ARG A 335 -22.90 -7.92 11.49
C ARG A 335 -22.74 -7.58 9.99
N VAL A 336 -23.77 -7.89 9.22
CA VAL A 336 -23.90 -7.40 7.84
C VAL A 336 -24.59 -6.04 7.89
N LEU A 337 -23.93 -5.02 7.37
CA LEU A 337 -24.33 -3.61 7.49
C LEU A 337 -24.25 -2.92 6.12
N PRO A 338 -25.04 -1.85 5.90
CA PRO A 338 -24.98 -1.09 4.65
C PRO A 338 -23.72 -0.22 4.59
N GLY A 339 -23.29 0.09 3.37
CA GLY A 339 -22.21 1.04 3.08
C GLY A 339 -20.85 0.41 2.82
N TYR A 340 -19.92 1.26 2.44
CA TYR A 340 -18.55 0.86 2.10
C TYR A 340 -17.77 0.42 3.33
N MET A 341 -16.83 -0.51 3.10
CA MET A 341 -15.80 -0.91 4.03
C MET A 341 -14.53 -1.22 3.22
N TYR A 342 -13.40 -0.76 3.73
CA TYR A 342 -12.05 -1.03 3.20
C TYR A 342 -11.14 -1.47 4.33
N THR A 343 -10.10 -2.21 3.99
CA THR A 343 -9.18 -2.77 4.98
C THR A 343 -7.78 -3.00 4.41
N ASP A 344 -6.93 -3.67 5.17
CA ASP A 344 -5.56 -4.07 4.81
C ASP A 344 -4.65 -2.86 4.55
N THR A 345 -4.57 -2.00 5.56
CA THR A 345 -3.66 -0.85 5.56
C THR A 345 -3.28 -0.44 6.98
N GLY A 346 -2.07 0.06 7.14
CA GLY A 346 -1.58 0.74 8.34
C GLY A 346 -1.33 2.21 8.06
N PHE A 347 -1.91 3.09 8.86
CA PHE A 347 -1.81 4.53 8.61
C PHE A 347 -0.46 5.12 8.99
N TRP A 348 0.25 4.51 9.94
CA TRP A 348 1.64 4.91 10.26
C TRP A 348 2.52 4.88 9.01
N ASP A 349 2.33 3.89 8.13
CA ASP A 349 3.01 3.77 6.85
C ASP A 349 2.41 4.74 5.81
N THR A 350 1.09 4.66 5.59
CA THR A 350 0.42 5.12 4.37
C THR A 350 -0.12 6.55 4.41
N PHE A 351 -0.18 7.20 5.59
CA PHE A 351 -0.62 8.60 5.67
C PHE A 351 0.32 9.54 4.90
N ARG A 352 1.58 9.15 4.78
CA ARG A 352 2.69 10.00 4.33
C ARG A 352 2.55 10.40 2.87
N CYS A 353 2.33 9.45 1.96
CA CYS A 353 2.10 9.80 0.56
C CYS A 353 1.12 8.90 -0.21
N LEU A 354 0.81 7.68 0.24
CA LEU A 354 -0.19 6.86 -0.46
C LEU A 354 -1.56 7.54 -0.46
N PHE A 355 -2.08 7.94 0.69
CA PHE A 355 -3.37 8.63 0.77
C PHE A 355 -3.37 10.00 0.08
N PRO A 356 -2.32 10.82 0.18
CA PRO A 356 -2.19 12.01 -0.67
C PRO A 356 -2.21 11.72 -2.18
N LEU A 357 -1.63 10.61 -2.65
CA LEU A 357 -1.73 10.19 -4.05
C LEU A 357 -3.18 9.88 -4.44
N LEU A 358 -3.91 9.19 -3.56
CA LEU A 358 -5.33 8.91 -3.77
C LEU A 358 -6.15 10.21 -3.79
N ASN A 359 -5.85 11.17 -2.93
CA ASN A 359 -6.52 12.48 -2.93
C ASN A 359 -6.30 13.25 -4.24
N LEU A 360 -5.11 13.19 -4.80
CA LEU A 360 -4.78 13.91 -6.03
C LEU A 360 -5.34 13.22 -7.28
N MET A 361 -5.12 11.91 -7.40
CA MET A 361 -5.33 11.19 -8.65
C MET A 361 -6.58 10.31 -8.68
N TYR A 362 -7.05 9.84 -7.50
CA TYR A 362 -8.15 8.86 -7.37
C TYR A 362 -9.14 9.25 -6.27
N PRO A 363 -9.60 10.53 -6.24
CA PRO A 363 -10.44 11.01 -5.14
C PRO A 363 -11.79 10.29 -5.02
N SER A 364 -12.36 9.76 -6.11
CA SER A 364 -13.63 9.02 -6.05
C SER A 364 -13.50 7.69 -5.29
N VAL A 365 -12.39 6.97 -5.47
CA VAL A 365 -12.11 5.76 -4.69
C VAL A 365 -11.80 6.12 -3.25
N ASN A 366 -11.00 7.18 -3.01
CA ASN A 366 -10.70 7.58 -1.64
C ASN A 366 -11.96 8.07 -0.88
N LYS A 367 -12.94 8.65 -1.57
CA LYS A 367 -14.23 8.96 -0.93
C LYS A 367 -14.90 7.71 -0.34
N GLN A 368 -14.94 6.62 -1.09
CA GLN A 368 -15.47 5.34 -0.60
C GLN A 368 -14.68 4.82 0.60
N ILE A 369 -13.34 4.93 0.56
CA ILE A 369 -12.46 4.54 1.67
C ILE A 369 -12.76 5.39 2.90
N GLN A 370 -12.90 6.70 2.76
CA GLN A 370 -13.21 7.63 3.86
C GLN A 370 -14.60 7.33 4.48
N GLU A 371 -15.60 7.01 3.67
CA GLU A 371 -16.92 6.56 4.15
C GLU A 371 -16.79 5.24 4.93
N GLY A 372 -15.96 4.31 4.46
CA GLY A 372 -15.65 3.07 5.18
C GLY A 372 -14.97 3.30 6.53
N LEU A 373 -14.12 4.32 6.64
CA LEU A 373 -13.48 4.70 7.92
C LEU A 373 -14.50 5.27 8.91
N VAL A 374 -15.44 6.07 8.46
CA VAL A 374 -16.54 6.56 9.30
C VAL A 374 -17.43 5.38 9.76
N ASN A 375 -17.71 4.41 8.88
CA ASN A 375 -18.41 3.18 9.25
C ASN A 375 -17.62 2.38 10.30
N THR A 376 -16.31 2.27 10.18
CA THR A 376 -15.46 1.62 11.18
C THR A 376 -15.62 2.26 12.56
N TYR A 377 -15.62 3.58 12.63
CA TYR A 377 -15.84 4.30 13.89
C TYR A 377 -17.23 4.01 14.47
N LYS A 378 -18.28 4.05 13.66
CA LYS A 378 -19.66 3.71 14.08
C LYS A 378 -19.79 2.27 14.60
N GLU A 379 -19.04 1.35 14.02
CA GLU A 379 -19.14 -0.09 14.32
C GLU A 379 -18.25 -0.54 15.47
N SER A 380 -17.12 0.14 15.72
CA SER A 380 -16.11 -0.25 16.71
C SER A 380 -15.85 0.79 17.81
N GLY A 381 -16.30 2.04 17.64
CA GLY A 381 -16.02 3.16 18.54
C GLY A 381 -14.65 3.83 18.33
N PHE A 382 -13.86 3.36 17.35
CA PHE A 382 -12.55 3.93 17.01
C PHE A 382 -12.32 3.93 15.50
N PHE A 383 -11.59 4.94 15.00
CA PHE A 383 -10.94 4.80 13.72
C PHE A 383 -9.83 3.76 13.80
N PRO A 384 -9.56 2.97 12.73
CA PRO A 384 -8.45 2.05 12.72
C PRO A 384 -7.14 2.83 12.60
N GLU A 385 -6.08 2.32 13.22
CA GLU A 385 -4.72 2.77 12.94
C GLU A 385 -3.97 1.71 12.10
N TRP A 386 -4.26 0.44 12.35
CA TRP A 386 -3.95 -0.69 11.49
C TRP A 386 -5.17 -1.61 11.42
N ALA A 387 -5.61 -1.95 10.21
CA ALA A 387 -6.74 -2.87 10.00
C ALA A 387 -6.36 -4.01 9.05
N SER A 388 -6.70 -5.27 9.45
CA SER A 388 -6.58 -6.47 8.60
C SER A 388 -7.31 -7.68 9.23
N PRO A 389 -8.59 -7.97 8.89
CA PRO A 389 -9.53 -7.02 8.31
C PRO A 389 -10.05 -6.00 9.33
N GLY A 390 -10.12 -6.33 10.62
CA GLY A 390 -10.44 -5.42 11.73
C GLY A 390 -9.18 -4.90 12.41
N HIS A 391 -9.33 -4.25 13.57
CA HIS A 391 -8.20 -3.67 14.31
C HIS A 391 -7.06 -4.65 14.55
N ARG A 392 -5.84 -4.20 14.30
CA ARG A 392 -4.60 -4.94 14.58
C ARG A 392 -3.72 -4.13 15.52
N GLY A 393 -3.05 -4.83 16.43
CA GLY A 393 -2.19 -4.23 17.44
C GLY A 393 -0.76 -4.08 16.95
N CYS A 394 -0.48 -3.08 16.10
CA CYS A 394 0.87 -2.78 15.66
C CYS A 394 1.02 -1.29 15.34
N MET A 395 2.28 -0.83 15.31
CA MET A 395 2.72 0.54 15.07
C MET A 395 2.24 1.54 16.13
N VAL A 396 2.52 2.80 15.89
CA VAL A 396 2.23 3.92 16.80
C VAL A 396 1.54 5.05 16.05
N GLY A 397 1.08 6.05 16.79
CA GLY A 397 0.43 7.21 16.22
C GLY A 397 -1.09 7.09 16.18
N ASN A 398 -1.73 8.21 15.90
CA ASN A 398 -3.16 8.33 15.70
C ASN A 398 -3.39 8.94 14.29
N ASN A 399 -2.70 8.34 13.32
CA ASN A 399 -2.53 8.88 11.96
C ASN A 399 -3.79 8.83 11.12
N SER A 400 -4.86 8.18 11.61
CA SER A 400 -6.22 8.37 11.10
C SER A 400 -6.58 9.86 11.03
N ALA A 401 -6.07 10.68 11.95
CA ALA A 401 -6.27 12.13 11.91
C ALA A 401 -5.72 12.76 10.63
N SER A 402 -4.53 12.37 10.20
CA SER A 402 -3.93 12.82 8.93
C SER A 402 -4.73 12.33 7.72
N VAL A 403 -5.03 11.05 7.68
CA VAL A 403 -5.74 10.39 6.56
C VAL A 403 -7.12 11.03 6.34
N LEU A 404 -7.88 11.28 7.40
CA LEU A 404 -9.22 11.84 7.33
C LEU A 404 -9.21 13.35 7.08
N ALA A 405 -8.35 14.10 7.79
CA ALA A 405 -8.28 15.55 7.64
C ALA A 405 -7.76 15.96 6.27
N ASP A 406 -6.69 15.34 5.77
CA ASP A 406 -6.12 15.66 4.47
C ASP A 406 -7.13 15.42 3.34
N ALA A 407 -7.83 14.29 3.36
CA ALA A 407 -8.87 13.97 2.38
C ALA A 407 -9.99 15.03 2.39
N TRP A 408 -10.53 15.33 3.56
CA TRP A 408 -11.65 16.27 3.69
C TRP A 408 -11.26 17.70 3.24
N LEU A 409 -10.09 18.18 3.66
CA LEU A 409 -9.56 19.49 3.30
C LEU A 409 -9.26 19.61 1.80
N LYS A 410 -8.87 18.53 1.15
CA LYS A 410 -8.65 18.45 -0.30
C LYS A 410 -9.91 18.15 -1.13
N GLY A 411 -11.08 18.22 -0.52
CA GLY A 411 -12.37 18.09 -1.21
C GLY A 411 -12.90 16.65 -1.31
N VAL A 412 -12.23 15.66 -0.75
CA VAL A 412 -12.71 14.29 -0.63
C VAL A 412 -13.57 14.19 0.64
N ARG A 413 -14.83 14.58 0.51
CA ARG A 413 -15.70 14.83 1.67
C ARG A 413 -16.72 13.72 1.86
N VAL A 414 -16.71 13.15 3.07
CA VAL A 414 -17.78 12.27 3.56
C VAL A 414 -19.03 13.10 3.88
N ASP A 415 -20.21 12.47 3.82
CA ASP A 415 -21.45 13.15 4.11
C ASP A 415 -21.61 13.41 5.62
N ASP A 416 -21.14 12.48 6.47
CA ASP A 416 -21.25 12.55 7.93
C ASP A 416 -19.95 13.10 8.55
N VAL A 417 -19.66 14.37 8.29
CA VAL A 417 -18.46 15.05 8.84
C VAL A 417 -18.53 15.21 10.36
N GLN A 418 -19.74 15.27 10.93
CA GLN A 418 -19.92 15.39 12.37
C GLN A 418 -19.37 14.15 13.08
N THR A 419 -19.77 12.95 12.66
CA THR A 419 -19.26 11.69 13.21
C THR A 419 -17.74 11.57 12.98
N LEU A 420 -17.24 11.98 11.82
CA LEU A 420 -15.81 12.00 11.53
C LEU A 420 -15.07 12.84 12.58
N TYR A 421 -15.49 14.07 12.79
CA TYR A 421 -14.83 14.99 13.71
C TYR A 421 -14.93 14.54 15.17
N GLU A 422 -16.08 14.05 15.60
CA GLU A 422 -16.27 13.44 16.94
C GLU A 422 -15.31 12.27 17.16
N GLY A 423 -15.14 11.41 16.16
CA GLY A 423 -14.21 10.28 16.22
C GLY A 423 -12.75 10.71 16.32
N LEU A 424 -12.37 11.79 15.62
CA LEU A 424 -11.03 12.37 15.76
C LEU A 424 -10.77 12.88 17.18
N LEU A 425 -11.69 13.62 17.76
CA LEU A 425 -11.58 14.10 19.14
C LEU A 425 -11.54 12.95 20.15
N HIS A 426 -12.43 11.95 19.96
CA HIS A 426 -12.45 10.76 20.82
C HIS A 426 -11.09 10.06 20.88
N GLY A 427 -10.41 9.91 19.75
CA GLY A 427 -9.06 9.32 19.68
C GLY A 427 -8.00 10.07 20.49
N THR A 428 -8.16 11.40 20.71
CA THR A 428 -7.20 12.19 21.49
C THR A 428 -7.31 11.97 23.00
N GLU A 429 -8.41 11.45 23.47
CA GLU A 429 -8.73 11.30 24.90
C GLU A 429 -8.87 9.83 25.35
N SER A 430 -8.63 8.88 24.45
CA SER A 430 -8.91 7.47 24.71
C SER A 430 -7.96 6.53 24.00
N VAL A 431 -7.95 5.29 24.46
CA VAL A 431 -7.25 4.16 23.84
C VAL A 431 -8.21 2.96 23.81
N HIS A 432 -8.16 2.17 22.74
CA HIS A 432 -8.99 0.99 22.61
C HIS A 432 -8.71 0.00 23.76
N PRO A 433 -9.74 -0.58 24.41
CA PRO A 433 -9.55 -1.37 25.63
C PRO A 433 -8.72 -2.64 25.47
N LYS A 434 -8.56 -3.14 24.24
CA LYS A 434 -7.81 -4.36 23.94
C LYS A 434 -6.61 -4.16 23.02
N ILE A 435 -6.49 -2.99 22.37
CA ILE A 435 -5.51 -2.75 21.31
C ILE A 435 -4.88 -1.37 21.55
N SER A 436 -3.73 -1.35 22.22
CA SER A 436 -3.07 -0.13 22.68
C SER A 436 -2.58 0.79 21.55
N SER A 437 -2.42 0.26 20.32
CA SER A 437 -2.06 1.05 19.14
C SER A 437 -3.24 1.79 18.50
N THR A 438 -4.47 1.56 18.97
CA THR A 438 -5.68 2.22 18.48
C THR A 438 -6.15 3.26 19.50
N GLY A 439 -6.40 4.47 19.08
CA GLY A 439 -6.49 5.64 19.94
C GLY A 439 -5.09 6.13 20.32
N ARG A 440 -4.94 6.73 21.51
CA ARG A 440 -3.65 7.28 21.97
C ARG A 440 -3.18 6.66 23.28
N TRP A 441 -2.34 5.64 23.22
CA TRP A 441 -1.73 5.09 24.42
C TRP A 441 -0.78 6.12 25.04
N GLY A 442 -0.98 6.38 26.35
CA GLY A 442 -0.26 7.42 27.06
C GLY A 442 -0.91 8.82 27.00
N HIS A 443 -2.15 8.93 26.47
CA HIS A 443 -2.87 10.20 26.37
C HIS A 443 -2.96 10.93 27.69
N GLU A 444 -3.07 10.24 28.84
CA GLU A 444 -3.15 10.86 30.18
C GLU A 444 -1.89 11.66 30.50
N TYR A 445 -0.72 11.16 30.08
CA TYR A 445 0.54 11.86 30.24
C TYR A 445 0.68 12.96 29.19
N TYR A 446 0.46 12.62 27.92
CA TYR A 446 0.60 13.54 26.80
C TYR A 446 -0.30 14.77 26.96
N ASN A 447 -1.55 14.59 27.31
CA ASN A 447 -2.53 15.68 27.49
C ASN A 447 -2.20 16.57 28.68
N LYS A 448 -1.50 16.06 29.71
CA LYS A 448 -1.15 16.79 30.92
C LYS A 448 0.25 17.40 30.87
N LEU A 449 1.25 16.64 30.41
CA LEU A 449 2.66 17.02 30.44
C LEU A 449 3.15 17.58 29.10
N GLY A 450 2.44 17.31 28.02
CA GLY A 450 2.86 17.64 26.66
C GLY A 450 3.81 16.62 26.03
N TYR A 451 3.99 15.45 26.62
CA TYR A 451 4.75 14.33 26.05
C TYR A 451 4.40 13.03 26.77
N VAL A 452 4.71 11.90 26.12
CA VAL A 452 4.66 10.58 26.74
C VAL A 452 6.01 10.32 27.42
N PRO A 453 6.06 10.14 28.76
CA PRO A 453 7.33 10.00 29.47
C PRO A 453 8.05 8.68 29.13
N TYR A 454 9.40 8.76 29.14
CA TYR A 454 10.26 7.61 28.88
C TYR A 454 10.17 6.53 29.97
N ASN A 455 10.01 6.92 31.25
CA ASN A 455 10.12 6.04 32.41
C ASN A 455 8.78 5.63 33.04
N VAL A 456 7.71 5.51 32.25
CA VAL A 456 6.37 5.14 32.75
C VAL A 456 5.87 3.79 32.19
N GLY A 457 6.73 3.02 31.56
CA GLY A 457 6.37 1.70 31.02
C GLY A 457 5.62 1.73 29.68
N ILE A 458 5.64 2.86 28.98
CA ILE A 458 5.12 3.01 27.63
C ILE A 458 6.32 3.10 26.68
N ASN A 459 6.49 2.10 25.83
CA ASN A 459 7.55 2.09 24.82
C ASN A 459 7.28 3.07 23.68
N GLU A 460 8.30 3.30 22.85
CA GLU A 460 8.20 4.16 21.66
C GLU A 460 7.65 5.56 21.98
N ASN A 461 7.96 6.04 23.19
CA ASN A 461 7.37 7.23 23.79
C ASN A 461 7.70 8.53 23.04
N VAL A 462 8.90 8.67 22.47
CA VAL A 462 9.25 9.81 21.62
C VAL A 462 8.51 9.74 20.29
N ALA A 463 8.49 8.59 19.65
CA ALA A 463 7.73 8.39 18.41
C ALA A 463 6.25 8.74 18.61
N ARG A 464 5.63 8.25 19.69
CA ARG A 464 4.22 8.57 20.04
C ARG A 464 4.02 10.07 20.24
N THR A 465 4.90 10.74 20.95
CA THR A 465 4.82 12.19 21.19
C THR A 465 4.86 12.98 19.89
N LEU A 466 5.78 12.63 18.99
CA LEU A 466 5.91 13.29 17.69
C LEU A 466 4.68 13.06 16.79
N GLU A 467 4.21 11.82 16.73
CA GLU A 467 3.00 11.47 15.96
C GLU A 467 1.78 12.24 16.50
N TYR A 468 1.54 12.21 17.81
CA TYR A 468 0.39 12.88 18.42
C TYR A 468 0.41 14.41 18.23
N ALA A 469 1.59 15.04 18.24
CA ALA A 469 1.71 16.47 17.97
C ALA A 469 1.30 16.81 16.52
N TYR A 470 1.73 16.02 15.56
CA TYR A 470 1.31 16.17 14.17
C TYR A 470 -0.19 15.88 13.99
N ASP A 471 -0.68 14.80 14.62
CA ASP A 471 -2.09 14.43 14.55
C ASP A 471 -2.99 15.54 15.12
N ASP A 472 -2.60 16.17 16.23
CA ASP A 472 -3.31 17.32 16.79
C ASP A 472 -3.31 18.52 15.85
N TRP A 473 -2.23 18.76 15.12
CA TRP A 473 -2.19 19.78 14.08
C TRP A 473 -3.17 19.45 12.93
N CYS A 474 -3.27 18.19 12.51
CA CYS A 474 -4.24 17.78 11.50
C CYS A 474 -5.68 18.03 11.96
N ILE A 475 -6.00 17.69 13.22
CA ILE A 475 -7.33 17.95 13.80
C ILE A 475 -7.58 19.46 13.92
N LEU A 476 -6.55 20.25 14.23
CA LEU A 476 -6.64 21.73 14.22
C LEU A 476 -7.06 22.27 12.86
N GLN A 477 -6.50 21.75 11.77
CA GLN A 477 -6.89 22.16 10.42
C GLN A 477 -8.38 21.87 10.15
N MET A 478 -8.84 20.70 10.57
CA MET A 478 -10.27 20.35 10.51
C MET A 478 -11.12 21.28 11.39
N ALA A 479 -10.66 21.55 12.60
CA ALA A 479 -11.37 22.45 13.53
C ALA A 479 -11.53 23.87 12.97
N LYS A 480 -10.47 24.38 12.33
CA LYS A 480 -10.53 25.67 11.63
C LYS A 480 -11.54 25.65 10.46
N ALA A 481 -11.47 24.60 9.64
CA ALA A 481 -12.35 24.46 8.47
C ALA A 481 -13.83 24.24 8.84
N LEU A 482 -14.11 23.66 10.00
CA LEU A 482 -15.46 23.43 10.55
C LEU A 482 -15.93 24.54 11.49
N ASP A 483 -15.17 25.60 11.63
CA ASP A 483 -15.49 26.76 12.49
C ASP A 483 -15.79 26.37 13.95
N ARG A 484 -14.95 25.45 14.49
CA ARG A 484 -15.09 24.94 15.85
C ARG A 484 -14.75 26.02 16.89
N PRO A 485 -15.20 25.86 18.16
CA PRO A 485 -14.94 26.84 19.22
C PRO A 485 -13.45 27.21 19.35
N LYS A 486 -13.14 28.50 19.52
CA LYS A 486 -11.77 29.00 19.65
C LYS A 486 -10.95 28.26 20.71
N LYS A 487 -11.54 28.00 21.88
CA LYS A 487 -10.87 27.26 22.96
C LYS A 487 -10.39 25.86 22.54
N GLU A 488 -11.17 25.18 21.69
CA GLU A 488 -10.81 23.87 21.15
C GLU A 488 -9.62 24.01 20.16
N GLN A 489 -9.67 25.02 19.29
CA GLN A 489 -8.57 25.31 18.36
C GLN A 489 -7.29 25.68 19.09
N GLU A 490 -7.35 26.53 20.13
CA GLU A 490 -6.19 26.92 20.96
C GLU A 490 -5.56 25.71 21.67
N LEU A 491 -6.37 24.78 22.19
CA LEU A 491 -5.87 23.55 22.81
C LEU A 491 -5.10 22.68 21.79
N LEU A 492 -5.69 22.48 20.61
CA LEU A 492 -5.06 21.70 19.54
C LEU A 492 -3.77 22.38 19.03
N ALA A 493 -3.78 23.71 18.88
CA ALA A 493 -2.61 24.48 18.50
C ALA A 493 -1.46 24.37 19.52
N LYS A 494 -1.79 24.42 20.82
CA LYS A 494 -0.81 24.19 21.88
C LYS A 494 -0.22 22.77 21.81
N ARG A 495 -1.04 21.75 21.63
CA ARG A 495 -0.62 20.35 21.51
C ARG A 495 0.23 20.11 20.26
N ALA A 496 -0.05 20.79 19.15
CA ALA A 496 0.74 20.71 17.93
C ALA A 496 2.22 21.11 18.13
N LEU A 497 2.55 21.87 19.16
CA LEU A 497 3.91 22.26 19.53
C LEU A 497 4.59 21.29 20.49
N ASN A 498 3.93 20.23 20.91
CA ASN A 498 4.44 19.28 21.90
C ASN A 498 5.69 18.52 21.46
N TYR A 499 6.00 18.45 20.16
CA TYR A 499 7.24 17.89 19.65
C TYR A 499 8.48 18.55 20.28
N ARG A 500 8.38 19.83 20.67
CA ARG A 500 9.44 20.60 21.32
C ARG A 500 9.88 20.02 22.65
N ASN A 501 8.97 19.33 23.35
CA ASN A 501 9.22 18.77 24.69
C ASN A 501 10.18 17.58 24.69
N VAL A 502 10.39 16.92 23.56
CA VAL A 502 11.30 15.77 23.40
C VAL A 502 12.55 16.11 22.58
N PHE A 503 12.68 17.37 22.17
CA PHE A 503 13.91 17.85 21.52
C PHE A 503 14.98 18.14 22.58
N ASP A 504 16.15 17.52 22.44
CA ASP A 504 17.31 17.74 23.27
C ASP A 504 18.25 18.80 22.65
N PRO A 505 18.38 19.99 23.23
CA PRO A 505 19.21 21.05 22.66
C PRO A 505 20.73 20.73 22.70
N GLU A 506 21.16 19.80 23.54
CA GLU A 506 22.58 19.41 23.63
C GLU A 506 22.98 18.55 22.42
N SER A 507 22.21 17.50 22.13
CA SER A 507 22.44 16.61 20.96
C SER A 507 21.87 17.18 19.67
N ARG A 508 20.93 18.11 19.72
CA ARG A 508 20.09 18.60 18.62
C ARG A 508 19.28 17.51 17.93
N LEU A 509 18.92 16.47 18.69
CA LEU A 509 18.15 15.33 18.24
C LEU A 509 16.98 15.10 19.21
N MET A 510 15.99 14.31 18.78
CA MET A 510 14.91 13.88 19.65
C MET A 510 15.40 12.82 20.63
N ARG A 511 14.98 12.90 21.89
CA ARG A 511 15.45 12.08 23.00
C ARG A 511 14.32 11.81 23.99
N GLY A 512 14.33 10.64 24.61
CA GLY A 512 13.39 10.28 25.67
C GLY A 512 13.43 11.29 26.83
N ARG A 513 12.25 11.64 27.36
CA ARG A 513 12.13 12.54 28.50
C ARG A 513 11.39 11.85 29.63
N ASN A 514 11.96 11.88 30.83
CA ASN A 514 11.38 11.27 32.03
C ASN A 514 10.18 12.07 32.55
N LYS A 515 9.35 11.44 33.38
CA LYS A 515 8.17 12.08 33.98
C LYS A 515 8.51 13.32 34.82
N ASP A 516 9.71 13.38 35.41
CA ASP A 516 10.20 14.51 36.18
C ASP A 516 10.76 15.66 35.32
N GLY A 517 10.77 15.50 33.99
CA GLY A 517 11.26 16.51 33.06
C GLY A 517 12.73 16.38 32.67
N THR A 518 13.49 15.47 33.26
CA THR A 518 14.89 15.20 32.86
C THR A 518 14.94 14.37 31.59
N PHE A 519 16.01 14.50 30.78
CA PHE A 519 16.19 13.64 29.61
C PHE A 519 16.72 12.26 30.02
N GLN A 520 16.37 11.26 29.21
CA GLN A 520 16.88 9.89 29.28
C GLN A 520 18.40 9.87 29.34
N SER A 521 18.95 9.11 30.28
CA SER A 521 20.40 8.91 30.43
C SER A 521 20.67 7.47 30.91
N PRO A 522 21.59 6.70 30.27
CA PRO A 522 22.39 7.07 29.08
C PRO A 522 21.55 7.20 27.81
N PHE A 523 22.11 7.88 26.81
CA PHE A 523 21.47 8.07 25.50
C PHE A 523 22.44 7.79 24.36
N SER A 524 22.01 6.97 23.41
CA SER A 524 22.68 6.76 22.13
C SER A 524 21.74 7.11 21.00
N PRO A 525 22.10 8.04 20.10
CA PRO A 525 21.27 8.38 18.96
C PRO A 525 21.19 7.25 17.91
N LEU A 526 22.06 6.23 18.03
CA LEU A 526 22.11 5.06 17.15
C LEU A 526 21.29 3.87 17.68
N LYS A 527 20.67 3.99 18.86
CA LYS A 527 19.87 2.91 19.45
C LYS A 527 18.52 2.81 18.74
N TRP A 528 18.27 1.66 18.15
CA TRP A 528 17.00 1.34 17.51
C TRP A 528 15.96 0.85 18.51
N GLY A 529 14.70 1.27 18.32
CA GLY A 529 13.61 0.94 19.23
C GLY A 529 13.64 1.75 20.50
N ASP A 530 13.16 1.21 21.62
CA ASP A 530 13.08 1.84 22.95
C ASP A 530 12.17 3.09 22.92
N ALA A 531 12.72 4.27 22.73
CA ALA A 531 11.96 5.52 22.57
C ALA A 531 11.37 5.71 21.17
N PHE A 532 11.80 4.92 20.19
CA PHE A 532 11.45 5.06 18.77
C PHE A 532 10.85 3.75 18.20
N THR A 533 10.11 3.88 17.11
CA THR A 533 9.49 2.76 16.40
C THR A 533 10.30 2.39 15.17
N GLU A 534 10.89 1.19 15.15
CA GLU A 534 11.64 0.66 13.99
C GLU A 534 12.63 1.68 13.42
N GLY A 535 13.35 2.35 14.31
CA GLY A 535 14.28 3.41 13.97
C GLY A 535 15.03 3.92 15.18
N ASN A 536 15.85 4.94 14.96
CA ASN A 536 16.63 5.61 15.97
C ASN A 536 16.39 7.12 15.98
N SER A 537 17.14 7.88 16.79
CA SER A 537 17.00 9.32 16.92
C SER A 537 17.34 10.06 15.61
N TRP A 538 18.29 9.56 14.80
CA TRP A 538 18.63 10.12 13.51
C TRP A 538 17.49 10.00 12.49
N HIS A 539 16.59 9.02 12.63
CA HIS A 539 15.43 8.86 11.78
C HIS A 539 14.26 9.73 12.22
N TYR A 540 13.97 9.72 13.51
CA TYR A 540 12.74 10.34 14.05
C TYR A 540 12.84 11.83 14.33
N THR A 541 14.02 12.40 14.44
CA THR A 541 14.19 13.86 14.68
C THR A 541 13.47 14.70 13.62
N TRP A 542 13.30 14.18 12.42
CA TRP A 542 12.67 14.85 11.28
C TRP A 542 11.15 14.69 11.22
N SER A 543 10.55 13.94 12.15
CA SER A 543 9.09 13.69 12.19
C SER A 543 8.31 14.88 12.77
N VAL A 544 8.59 16.07 12.25
CA VAL A 544 7.91 17.35 12.53
C VAL A 544 7.38 17.89 11.21
N PHE A 545 6.44 17.18 10.63
CA PHE A 545 5.93 17.43 9.26
C PHE A 545 5.27 18.80 9.12
N HIS A 546 4.56 19.24 10.17
CA HIS A 546 3.74 20.45 10.18
C HIS A 546 4.53 21.71 10.58
N ASP A 547 5.73 21.56 11.16
CA ASP A 547 6.50 22.70 11.65
C ASP A 547 8.02 22.57 11.45
N PRO A 548 8.51 22.35 10.22
CA PRO A 548 9.95 22.29 9.97
C PRO A 548 10.69 23.56 10.35
N GLN A 549 10.08 24.76 10.21
CA GLN A 549 10.68 26.01 10.65
C GLN A 549 10.89 26.03 12.17
N GLY A 550 9.92 25.54 12.96
CA GLY A 550 10.08 25.40 14.41
C GLY A 550 11.23 24.48 14.78
N LEU A 551 11.44 23.39 14.02
CA LEU A 551 12.59 22.51 14.22
C LEU A 551 13.92 23.18 13.82
N ILE A 552 13.95 23.94 12.72
CA ILE A 552 15.10 24.75 12.30
C ILE A 552 15.49 25.73 13.42
N ASP A 553 14.53 26.42 14.01
CA ASP A 553 14.77 27.38 15.10
C ASP A 553 15.30 26.69 16.35
N LEU A 554 14.77 25.51 16.71
CA LEU A 554 15.27 24.70 17.84
C LEU A 554 16.74 24.25 17.65
N MET A 555 17.13 23.93 16.42
CA MET A 555 18.50 23.51 16.07
C MET A 555 19.48 24.67 16.03
N GLY A 556 19.02 25.92 15.93
CA GLY A 556 19.86 27.12 15.92
C GLY A 556 20.00 27.78 14.55
N GLY A 557 19.07 27.51 13.62
CA GLY A 557 18.96 28.17 12.32
C GLY A 557 19.27 27.25 11.12
N ASP A 558 19.12 27.82 9.94
CA ASP A 558 19.22 27.10 8.66
C ASP A 558 20.52 26.31 8.47
N GLU A 559 21.67 26.94 8.80
CA GLU A 559 22.98 26.32 8.59
C GLU A 559 23.17 25.08 9.47
N VAL A 560 22.77 25.17 10.75
CA VAL A 560 22.88 24.05 11.69
C VAL A 560 21.93 22.95 11.32
N PHE A 561 20.70 23.30 10.94
CA PHE A 561 19.71 22.34 10.46
C PHE A 561 20.22 21.57 9.25
N VAL A 562 20.79 22.26 8.26
CA VAL A 562 21.36 21.62 7.06
C VAL A 562 22.54 20.73 7.43
N GLN A 563 23.43 21.14 8.33
CA GLN A 563 24.55 20.30 8.80
C GLN A 563 24.05 19.03 9.48
N MET A 564 23.01 19.12 10.32
CA MET A 564 22.39 17.95 10.95
C MET A 564 21.74 17.03 9.92
N LEU A 565 21.04 17.59 8.93
CA LEU A 565 20.40 16.81 7.86
C LEU A 565 21.45 16.15 6.94
N ASP A 566 22.54 16.86 6.59
CA ASP A 566 23.69 16.27 5.87
C ASP A 566 24.27 15.07 6.64
N SER A 567 24.30 15.15 7.97
CA SER A 567 24.83 14.09 8.83
C SER A 567 24.02 12.79 8.72
N VAL A 568 22.73 12.85 8.42
CA VAL A 568 21.91 11.65 8.18
C VAL A 568 22.50 10.78 7.07
N PHE A 569 23.05 11.40 6.03
CA PHE A 569 23.63 10.71 4.88
C PHE A 569 25.10 10.33 5.03
N THR A 570 25.82 10.94 5.98
CA THR A 570 27.26 10.81 6.13
C THR A 570 27.70 10.08 7.40
N VAL A 571 26.88 10.08 8.46
CA VAL A 571 27.13 9.25 9.64
C VAL A 571 27.12 7.79 9.23
N PRO A 572 28.18 7.01 9.53
CA PRO A 572 28.20 5.59 9.13
C PRO A 572 26.96 4.85 9.62
N PRO A 573 26.49 3.82 8.90
CA PRO A 573 25.29 3.07 9.26
C PRO A 573 25.55 2.09 10.41
N LEU A 574 26.14 2.61 11.50
CA LEU A 574 26.30 1.91 12.75
C LEU A 574 24.96 1.89 13.50
N TYR A 575 24.80 0.90 14.35
CA TYR A 575 23.54 0.69 15.08
C TYR A 575 23.79 0.10 16.46
N ASP A 576 22.84 0.34 17.35
CA ASP A 576 22.69 -0.35 18.63
C ASP A 576 21.33 -1.09 18.60
N ASP A 577 21.37 -2.42 18.55
CA ASP A 577 20.20 -3.31 18.47
C ASP A 577 19.79 -3.89 19.85
N SER A 578 20.36 -3.36 20.93
CA SER A 578 20.20 -3.92 22.29
C SER A 578 18.76 -3.99 22.77
N TYR A 579 17.88 -3.10 22.27
CA TYR A 579 16.45 -3.14 22.61
C TYR A 579 15.73 -4.34 22.01
N TYR A 580 16.02 -4.69 20.75
CA TYR A 580 15.41 -5.83 20.08
C TYR A 580 16.09 -7.15 20.42
N GLY A 581 17.35 -7.11 20.91
CA GLY A 581 18.15 -8.29 21.17
C GLY A 581 18.55 -9.10 19.93
N GLN A 582 18.33 -8.52 18.76
CA GLN A 582 18.70 -9.08 17.45
C GLN A 582 18.73 -7.96 16.41
N VAL A 583 19.46 -8.17 15.32
CA VAL A 583 19.44 -7.28 14.18
C VAL A 583 18.15 -7.53 13.38
N ILE A 584 17.21 -6.59 13.45
CA ILE A 584 15.97 -6.63 12.67
C ILE A 584 16.24 -6.32 11.19
N HIS A 585 15.31 -6.67 10.31
CA HIS A 585 15.53 -6.55 8.86
C HIS A 585 15.76 -5.10 8.42
N GLU A 586 15.10 -4.12 9.04
CA GLU A 586 15.25 -2.69 8.70
C GLU A 586 16.68 -2.19 8.97
N ILE A 587 17.34 -2.68 10.02
CA ILE A 587 18.76 -2.41 10.31
C ILE A 587 19.65 -3.00 9.22
N ARG A 588 19.38 -4.22 8.77
CA ARG A 588 20.13 -4.87 7.69
C ARG A 588 19.99 -4.09 6.39
N GLU A 589 18.78 -3.69 6.06
CA GLU A 589 18.46 -2.92 4.86
C GLU A 589 19.20 -1.57 4.85
N MET A 590 19.19 -0.83 5.94
CA MET A 590 19.96 0.40 6.10
C MET A 590 21.47 0.15 5.86
N THR A 591 22.00 -0.91 6.45
CA THR A 591 23.42 -1.27 6.35
C THR A 591 23.80 -1.66 4.91
N VAL A 592 22.97 -2.45 4.24
CA VAL A 592 23.19 -2.90 2.85
C VAL A 592 23.12 -1.73 1.87
N MET A 593 22.17 -0.83 2.05
CA MET A 593 22.03 0.36 1.17
C MET A 593 23.17 1.35 1.34
N ASN A 594 23.81 1.38 2.50
CA ASN A 594 25.00 2.16 2.80
C ASN A 594 24.87 3.65 2.39
N MET A 595 23.80 4.29 2.85
CA MET A 595 23.55 5.72 2.66
C MET A 595 23.47 6.41 4.03
N GLY A 596 24.49 6.23 4.87
CA GLY A 596 24.52 6.73 6.24
C GLY A 596 23.40 6.11 7.09
N ASN A 597 22.73 6.94 7.87
CA ASN A 597 21.52 6.62 8.61
C ASN A 597 20.22 6.94 7.83
N TYR A 598 20.30 7.27 6.54
CA TYR A 598 19.12 7.41 5.71
C TYR A 598 18.56 6.02 5.36
N ALA A 599 17.72 5.51 6.24
CA ALA A 599 17.11 4.20 6.13
C ALA A 599 15.82 4.27 5.27
N HIS A 600 15.96 4.45 3.97
CA HIS A 600 14.82 4.62 3.04
C HIS A 600 13.86 3.42 3.04
N GLY A 601 14.34 2.25 3.40
CA GLY A 601 13.54 1.04 3.49
C GLY A 601 12.45 1.07 4.57
N ASN A 602 12.44 2.09 5.44
CA ASN A 602 11.40 2.30 6.43
C ASN A 602 10.89 3.75 6.42
N GLN A 603 9.63 3.98 6.76
CA GLN A 603 8.92 5.22 6.50
C GLN A 603 9.36 6.44 7.30
N PRO A 604 9.86 6.35 8.55
CA PRO A 604 10.13 7.53 9.38
C PRO A 604 11.02 8.59 8.75
N VAL A 605 11.92 8.21 7.85
CA VAL A 605 12.90 9.12 7.24
C VAL A 605 12.62 9.47 5.78
N GLN A 606 11.62 8.84 5.15
CA GLN A 606 11.37 8.97 3.71
C GLN A 606 11.10 10.41 3.23
N HIS A 607 10.55 11.27 4.09
CA HIS A 607 10.28 12.68 3.80
C HIS A 607 11.50 13.59 4.03
N ALA A 608 12.52 13.14 4.79
CA ALA A 608 13.59 13.99 5.28
C ALA A 608 14.38 14.68 4.17
N ILE A 609 14.57 14.04 3.03
CA ILE A 609 15.27 14.64 1.86
C ILE A 609 14.61 15.95 1.43
N TYR A 610 13.28 16.04 1.47
CA TYR A 610 12.55 17.23 1.06
C TYR A 610 12.71 18.41 2.01
N LEU A 611 13.20 18.17 3.25
CA LEU A 611 13.34 19.22 4.28
C LEU A 611 14.42 20.25 3.94
N TYR A 612 15.36 19.96 3.05
CA TYR A 612 16.29 20.97 2.52
C TYR A 612 15.58 22.18 1.90
N ASN A 613 14.39 21.99 1.33
CA ASN A 613 13.58 23.08 0.77
C ASN A 613 13.15 24.11 1.82
N TYR A 614 12.96 23.67 3.07
CA TYR A 614 12.57 24.53 4.19
C TYR A 614 13.73 25.37 4.73
N ALA A 615 14.96 24.96 4.45
CA ALA A 615 16.19 25.66 4.85
C ALA A 615 16.84 26.43 3.69
N GLY A 616 16.15 26.58 2.56
CA GLY A 616 16.61 27.36 1.41
C GLY A 616 17.73 26.70 0.61
N GLN A 617 17.88 25.36 0.65
CA GLN A 617 18.88 24.62 -0.13
C GLN A 617 18.24 23.49 -0.97
N PRO A 618 17.31 23.82 -1.89
CA PRO A 618 16.54 22.84 -2.65
C PRO A 618 17.41 21.91 -3.52
N TRP A 619 18.59 22.37 -3.97
CA TRP A 619 19.50 21.55 -4.79
C TRP A 619 19.99 20.29 -4.08
N LYS A 620 20.13 20.30 -2.76
CA LYS A 620 20.52 19.12 -1.97
C LYS A 620 19.42 18.06 -2.01
N ALA A 621 18.15 18.46 -1.90
CA ALA A 621 17.02 17.55 -2.09
C ALA A 621 17.03 16.92 -3.47
N GLN A 622 17.21 17.73 -4.53
CA GLN A 622 17.25 17.26 -5.92
C GLN A 622 18.33 16.20 -6.14
N TYR A 623 19.50 16.41 -5.57
CA TYR A 623 20.63 15.45 -5.62
C TYR A 623 20.27 14.12 -4.94
N TRP A 624 19.84 14.15 -3.69
CA TRP A 624 19.57 12.92 -2.93
C TRP A 624 18.35 12.16 -3.45
N LEU A 625 17.32 12.84 -3.94
CA LEU A 625 16.17 12.21 -4.57
C LEU A 625 16.57 11.37 -5.79
N ARG A 626 17.44 11.91 -6.64
CA ARG A 626 17.97 11.17 -7.80
C ARG A 626 18.78 9.95 -7.35
N GLN A 627 19.65 10.12 -6.32
CA GLN A 627 20.42 9.00 -5.78
C GLN A 627 19.54 7.87 -5.25
N VAL A 628 18.47 8.20 -4.54
CA VAL A 628 17.54 7.20 -3.99
C VAL A 628 16.79 6.50 -5.12
N MET A 629 16.22 7.25 -6.07
CA MET A 629 15.47 6.64 -7.19
C MET A 629 16.36 5.73 -8.06
N ASP A 630 17.61 6.10 -8.28
CA ASP A 630 18.53 5.32 -9.13
C ASP A 630 19.11 4.09 -8.41
N ARG A 631 19.31 4.17 -7.08
CA ARG A 631 20.03 3.13 -6.32
C ARG A 631 19.13 2.19 -5.54
N MET A 632 17.95 2.64 -5.11
CA MET A 632 17.11 1.94 -4.15
C MET A 632 15.84 1.34 -4.76
N TYR A 633 15.63 1.53 -6.06
CA TYR A 633 14.49 0.98 -6.79
C TYR A 633 14.95 0.36 -8.10
N SER A 634 14.37 -0.79 -8.45
CA SER A 634 14.56 -1.45 -9.75
C SER A 634 13.33 -2.30 -10.08
N PRO A 635 13.08 -2.64 -11.38
CA PRO A 635 11.90 -3.41 -11.76
C PRO A 635 12.10 -4.93 -11.62
N THR A 636 12.94 -5.36 -10.68
CA THR A 636 13.39 -6.74 -10.48
C THR A 636 12.84 -7.33 -9.18
N PRO A 637 12.89 -8.64 -8.96
CA PRO A 637 12.41 -9.26 -7.73
C PRO A 637 13.03 -8.71 -6.43
N ASP A 638 14.23 -8.14 -6.48
CA ASP A 638 14.92 -7.44 -5.39
C ASP A 638 14.75 -5.91 -5.46
N GLY A 639 13.67 -5.42 -6.07
CA GLY A 639 13.52 -4.04 -6.52
C GLY A 639 13.21 -2.99 -5.47
N TYR A 640 13.00 -3.34 -4.21
CA TYR A 640 12.84 -2.41 -3.09
C TYR A 640 13.97 -2.56 -2.09
N CYS A 641 14.26 -1.50 -1.37
CA CYS A 641 15.30 -1.47 -0.33
C CYS A 641 14.79 -1.76 1.08
N GLY A 642 13.56 -2.19 1.23
CA GLY A 642 12.85 -2.52 2.46
C GLY A 642 11.42 -2.87 2.13
N ASP A 643 10.54 -2.91 3.12
CA ASP A 643 9.13 -3.25 2.92
C ASP A 643 8.41 -2.26 2.00
N GLU A 644 7.56 -2.79 1.14
CA GLU A 644 6.74 -1.98 0.22
C GLU A 644 5.61 -1.26 0.98
N ASP A 645 5.03 -1.90 1.98
CA ASP A 645 4.05 -1.38 2.93
C ASP A 645 2.80 -0.76 2.30
N ASN A 646 2.01 -1.62 1.67
CA ASN A 646 0.66 -1.31 1.18
C ASN A 646 0.59 -0.09 0.25
N GLY A 647 1.61 0.09 -0.55
CA GLY A 647 1.69 1.17 -1.53
C GLY A 647 2.51 2.38 -1.10
N GLN A 648 2.92 2.49 0.17
CA GLN A 648 3.61 3.69 0.66
C GLN A 648 4.98 3.88 -0.02
N THR A 649 5.84 2.86 0.01
CA THR A 649 7.19 2.95 -0.58
C THR A 649 7.13 3.07 -2.10
N SER A 650 6.12 2.49 -2.72
CA SER A 650 5.82 2.65 -4.15
C SER A 650 5.32 4.06 -4.50
N ALA A 651 4.38 4.61 -3.73
CA ALA A 651 3.85 5.96 -3.93
C ALA A 651 4.93 7.04 -3.73
N TRP A 652 5.92 6.79 -2.86
CA TRP A 652 7.08 7.67 -2.71
C TRP A 652 7.83 7.82 -4.04
N TYR A 653 8.09 6.68 -4.73
CA TYR A 653 8.74 6.71 -6.04
C TYR A 653 7.89 7.43 -7.09
N VAL A 654 6.58 7.17 -7.11
CA VAL A 654 5.64 7.82 -8.04
C VAL A 654 5.69 9.33 -7.89
N PHE A 655 5.51 9.86 -6.68
CA PHE A 655 5.59 11.31 -6.43
C PHE A 655 6.97 11.88 -6.77
N SER A 656 8.03 11.25 -6.29
CA SER A 656 9.39 11.74 -6.50
C SER A 656 9.77 11.75 -7.97
N ALA A 657 9.32 10.77 -8.75
CA ALA A 657 9.50 10.74 -10.20
C ALA A 657 8.71 11.84 -10.93
N LEU A 658 7.58 12.27 -10.39
CA LEU A 658 6.81 13.41 -10.89
C LEU A 658 7.44 14.76 -10.53
N GLY A 659 8.29 14.80 -9.51
CA GLY A 659 9.03 15.99 -9.10
C GLY A 659 8.47 16.76 -7.90
N PHE A 660 7.54 16.17 -7.14
CA PHE A 660 6.99 16.77 -5.91
C PHE A 660 6.53 15.72 -4.91
N TYR A 661 6.33 16.10 -3.65
CA TYR A 661 6.01 15.16 -2.56
C TYR A 661 5.18 15.83 -1.47
N PRO A 662 4.16 15.17 -0.90
CA PRO A 662 3.32 15.70 0.16
C PRO A 662 4.00 15.55 1.54
N VAL A 663 4.96 16.38 1.87
CA VAL A 663 5.70 16.31 3.15
C VAL A 663 4.76 16.42 4.35
N CYS A 664 3.75 17.28 4.26
CA CYS A 664 2.80 17.53 5.34
C CYS A 664 1.36 17.36 4.85
N PRO A 665 0.81 16.14 4.84
CA PRO A 665 -0.62 15.96 4.61
C PRO A 665 -1.45 16.79 5.60
N GLY A 666 -2.53 17.39 5.11
CA GLY A 666 -3.31 18.40 5.85
C GLY A 666 -3.02 19.84 5.40
N THR A 667 -1.93 20.07 4.67
CA THR A 667 -1.69 21.33 3.94
C THR A 667 -2.21 21.24 2.51
N ASP A 668 -2.34 22.40 1.86
CA ASP A 668 -2.61 22.52 0.41
C ASP A 668 -1.31 22.38 -0.43
N GLU A 669 -0.20 21.91 0.15
CA GLU A 669 1.12 21.98 -0.47
C GLU A 669 1.74 20.61 -0.75
N TYR A 670 2.46 20.57 -1.88
CA TYR A 670 3.43 19.51 -2.23
C TYR A 670 4.80 20.15 -2.38
N VAL A 671 5.80 19.62 -1.71
CA VAL A 671 7.16 20.16 -1.74
C VAL A 671 7.88 19.69 -3.00
N LEU A 672 8.59 20.60 -3.67
CA LEU A 672 9.30 20.30 -4.91
C LEU A 672 10.55 19.44 -4.68
N GLY A 673 10.74 18.51 -5.62
CA GLY A 673 11.98 17.81 -5.87
C GLY A 673 12.48 18.13 -7.28
N ALA A 674 12.74 17.07 -8.05
CA ALA A 674 13.11 17.20 -9.46
C ALA A 674 12.50 16.01 -10.25
N PRO A 675 11.84 16.25 -11.38
CA PRO A 675 11.24 15.18 -12.17
C PRO A 675 12.30 14.20 -12.68
N LEU A 676 11.92 12.93 -12.81
CA LEU A 676 12.77 11.87 -13.33
C LEU A 676 12.62 11.71 -14.85
N PHE A 677 11.40 11.89 -15.36
CA PHE A 677 11.06 11.72 -16.77
C PHE A 677 11.15 13.04 -17.55
N LYS A 678 11.25 12.96 -18.88
CA LYS A 678 11.21 14.14 -19.74
C LYS A 678 9.82 14.74 -19.81
N LYS A 679 8.79 13.91 -19.64
CA LYS A 679 7.39 14.36 -19.62
C LYS A 679 6.55 13.44 -18.74
N ALA A 680 5.64 14.02 -17.99
CA ALA A 680 4.55 13.34 -17.33
C ALA A 680 3.23 14.07 -17.62
N THR A 681 2.18 13.30 -17.90
CA THR A 681 0.83 13.82 -18.14
C THR A 681 -0.11 13.19 -17.11
N LEU A 682 -0.71 14.05 -16.29
CA LEU A 682 -1.66 13.65 -15.25
C LEU A 682 -3.08 13.98 -15.71
N HIS A 683 -3.90 12.96 -15.89
CA HIS A 683 -5.32 13.06 -16.24
C HIS A 683 -6.15 13.02 -14.95
N LEU A 684 -6.56 14.21 -14.49
CA LEU A 684 -7.29 14.34 -13.21
C LEU A 684 -8.76 13.92 -13.36
N GLU A 685 -9.37 13.46 -12.27
CA GLU A 685 -10.79 13.03 -12.29
C GLU A 685 -11.77 14.14 -12.62
N ASN A 686 -11.40 15.41 -12.37
CA ASN A 686 -12.21 16.58 -12.74
C ASN A 686 -12.15 16.93 -14.24
N GLY A 687 -11.46 16.12 -15.05
CA GLY A 687 -11.31 16.29 -16.50
C GLY A 687 -10.17 17.23 -16.90
N GLN A 688 -9.47 17.85 -15.97
CA GLN A 688 -8.31 18.68 -16.25
C GLN A 688 -7.06 17.81 -16.48
N THR A 689 -6.10 18.38 -17.20
CA THR A 689 -4.82 17.74 -17.49
C THR A 689 -3.68 18.62 -17.01
N LEU A 690 -2.79 18.03 -16.21
CA LEU A 690 -1.53 18.66 -15.80
C LEU A 690 -0.39 18.02 -16.58
N VAL A 691 0.43 18.84 -17.24
CA VAL A 691 1.62 18.38 -17.97
C VAL A 691 2.87 18.87 -17.27
N ILE A 692 3.76 17.93 -16.93
CA ILE A 692 5.07 18.22 -16.35
C ILE A 692 6.11 17.90 -17.42
N GLU A 693 6.86 18.89 -17.85
CA GLU A 693 7.91 18.74 -18.86
C GLU A 693 9.29 19.08 -18.28
N ALA A 694 10.26 18.24 -18.61
CA ALA A 694 11.68 18.43 -18.33
C ALA A 694 12.49 17.89 -19.52
N PRO A 695 12.44 18.56 -20.70
CA PRO A 695 12.96 18.01 -21.97
C PRO A 695 14.45 17.72 -21.94
N GLU A 696 15.21 18.47 -21.14
CA GLU A 696 16.67 18.31 -20.99
C GLU A 696 17.06 17.29 -19.91
N ASN A 697 16.06 16.66 -19.26
CA ASN A 697 16.30 15.68 -18.20
C ASN A 697 17.04 14.44 -18.74
N GLY A 698 17.91 13.88 -17.92
CA GLY A 698 18.70 12.70 -18.29
C GLY A 698 19.73 12.36 -17.22
N GLU A 699 20.55 11.38 -17.50
CA GLU A 699 21.65 10.99 -16.65
C GLU A 699 22.59 12.18 -16.37
N GLY A 700 22.97 12.36 -15.11
CA GLY A 700 23.85 13.45 -14.70
C GLY A 700 23.21 14.83 -14.61
N ARG A 701 21.89 14.96 -14.80
CA ARG A 701 21.16 16.25 -14.71
C ARG A 701 20.07 16.25 -13.64
N PRO A 702 20.42 16.13 -12.35
CA PRO A 702 19.43 16.04 -11.28
C PRO A 702 18.88 17.40 -10.82
N TYR A 703 19.54 18.50 -11.21
CA TYR A 703 19.25 19.82 -10.63
C TYR A 703 18.26 20.62 -11.45
N VAL A 704 17.40 21.35 -10.76
CA VAL A 704 16.44 22.28 -11.36
C VAL A 704 17.09 23.65 -11.51
N GLU A 705 17.32 24.09 -12.74
CA GLU A 705 17.79 25.44 -13.03
C GLU A 705 16.68 26.47 -12.89
N SER A 706 15.50 26.18 -13.47
CA SER A 706 14.33 27.05 -13.37
C SER A 706 13.04 26.24 -13.53
N LEU A 707 11.94 26.86 -13.10
CA LEU A 707 10.57 26.34 -13.28
C LEU A 707 9.68 27.44 -13.83
N LEU A 708 8.92 27.09 -14.85
CA LEU A 708 7.81 27.91 -15.35
C LEU A 708 6.48 27.20 -15.06
N GLN A 709 5.52 27.94 -14.52
CA GLN A 709 4.13 27.52 -14.41
C GLN A 709 3.31 28.29 -15.43
N ASP A 710 2.75 27.59 -16.41
CA ASP A 710 1.99 28.19 -17.53
C ASP A 710 2.74 29.34 -18.21
N GLY A 711 4.05 29.18 -18.40
CA GLY A 711 4.92 30.16 -19.04
C GLY A 711 5.41 31.29 -18.11
N THR A 712 4.97 31.36 -16.86
CA THR A 712 5.39 32.35 -15.87
C THR A 712 6.46 31.79 -14.95
N PRO A 713 7.56 32.52 -14.68
CA PRO A 713 8.59 32.07 -13.72
C PRO A 713 7.99 31.75 -12.34
N TYR A 714 8.39 30.62 -11.80
CA TYR A 714 7.90 30.12 -10.52
C TYR A 714 9.09 29.80 -9.59
N THR A 715 9.24 30.58 -8.54
CA THR A 715 10.43 30.50 -7.64
C THR A 715 10.20 29.64 -6.41
N LYS A 716 8.95 29.37 -6.06
CA LYS A 716 8.58 28.65 -4.85
C LYS A 716 9.08 27.20 -4.85
N ASN A 717 9.32 26.67 -3.67
CA ASN A 717 9.74 25.28 -3.46
C ASN A 717 8.54 24.34 -3.17
N TYR A 718 7.35 24.76 -3.49
CA TYR A 718 6.13 23.98 -3.31
C TYR A 718 5.09 24.29 -4.41
N LEU A 719 4.19 23.34 -4.61
CA LEU A 719 3.02 23.48 -5.47
C LEU A 719 1.76 23.38 -4.60
N ARG A 720 0.69 24.07 -5.01
CA ARG A 720 -0.59 24.00 -4.29
C ARG A 720 -1.53 23.00 -4.94
N HIS A 721 -2.19 22.17 -4.11
CA HIS A 721 -3.19 21.21 -4.58
C HIS A 721 -4.30 21.88 -5.41
N ALA A 722 -4.82 23.00 -4.93
CA ALA A 722 -5.85 23.76 -5.64
C ALA A 722 -5.39 24.23 -7.03
N ASP A 723 -4.12 24.56 -7.20
CA ASP A 723 -3.56 24.95 -8.49
C ASP A 723 -3.33 23.74 -9.41
N LEU A 724 -2.85 22.62 -8.87
CA LEU A 724 -2.70 21.38 -9.65
C LEU A 724 -4.03 20.91 -10.22
N LEU A 725 -5.12 21.06 -9.46
CA LEU A 725 -6.47 20.67 -9.91
C LEU A 725 -7.00 21.49 -11.08
N LYS A 726 -6.42 22.65 -11.35
CA LYS A 726 -6.76 23.48 -12.54
C LYS A 726 -6.14 22.93 -13.82
N GLY A 727 -5.19 21.98 -13.69
CA GLY A 727 -4.38 21.53 -14.82
C GLY A 727 -3.31 22.56 -15.19
N GLY A 728 -2.89 22.53 -16.46
CA GLY A 728 -1.88 23.46 -16.98
C GLY A 728 -0.51 22.78 -17.19
N LYS A 729 0.55 23.58 -17.20
CA LYS A 729 1.88 23.12 -17.56
C LYS A 729 2.93 23.58 -16.56
N LEU A 730 3.76 22.63 -16.11
CA LEU A 730 4.99 22.87 -15.38
C LEU A 730 6.18 22.53 -16.31
N LEU A 731 7.05 23.51 -16.56
CA LEU A 731 8.25 23.32 -17.39
C LEU A 731 9.50 23.51 -16.54
N PHE A 732 10.20 22.40 -16.30
CA PHE A 732 11.48 22.37 -15.60
C PHE A 732 12.61 22.46 -16.61
N GLN A 733 13.54 23.39 -16.39
CA GLN A 733 14.85 23.38 -17.02
C GLN A 733 15.81 22.63 -16.10
N MET A 734 16.42 21.56 -16.60
CA MET A 734 17.31 20.71 -15.82
C MET A 734 18.78 21.00 -16.15
N ASN A 735 19.65 20.85 -15.13
CA ASN A 735 21.09 21.12 -15.26
C ASN A 735 21.92 20.02 -14.58
N ASP A 736 23.20 19.93 -14.95
CA ASP A 736 24.20 19.05 -14.35
C ASP A 736 24.90 19.69 -13.14
N THR A 737 24.73 21.00 -12.95
CA THR A 737 25.26 21.76 -11.80
C THR A 737 24.12 22.38 -11.00
N PRO A 738 24.27 22.49 -9.64
CA PRO A 738 23.23 23.04 -8.80
C PRO A 738 23.05 24.56 -9.01
N ASN A 739 21.79 25.02 -9.09
CA ASN A 739 21.47 26.44 -9.00
C ASN A 739 21.36 26.83 -7.50
N LEU A 740 22.37 27.59 -7.03
CA LEU A 740 22.48 28.01 -5.62
C LEU A 740 21.62 29.26 -5.30
N HIS A 741 20.84 29.75 -6.25
CA HIS A 741 20.07 30.99 -6.08
C HIS A 741 18.56 30.78 -6.16
N ARG A 742 18.10 29.72 -6.83
CA ARG A 742 16.68 29.42 -6.95
C ARG A 742 16.11 28.86 -5.63
N GLY A 743 14.97 29.40 -5.18
CA GLY A 743 14.24 28.89 -4.02
C GLY A 743 14.96 29.10 -2.68
N THR A 744 15.83 30.12 -2.61
CA THR A 744 16.59 30.43 -1.38
C THR A 744 15.90 31.44 -0.49
N ALA A 745 14.98 32.25 -1.07
CA ALA A 745 14.27 33.29 -0.33
C ALA A 745 13.29 32.68 0.69
N ARG A 746 13.03 33.42 1.77
CA ARG A 746 12.11 32.96 2.82
C ARG A 746 10.69 32.73 2.28
N GLU A 747 10.21 33.60 1.43
CA GLU A 747 8.91 33.54 0.78
C GLU A 747 8.73 32.37 -0.21
N ASP A 748 9.84 31.73 -0.60
CA ASP A 748 9.81 30.57 -1.50
C ASP A 748 9.71 29.24 -0.72
N ARG A 749 9.83 29.27 0.59
CA ARG A 749 9.81 28.07 1.44
C ARG A 749 8.41 27.52 1.58
N PRO A 750 8.29 26.18 1.76
CA PRO A 750 7.00 25.55 2.04
C PRO A 750 6.46 25.99 3.42
N TYR A 751 5.18 25.72 3.64
CA TYR A 751 4.46 26.00 4.87
C TYR A 751 5.12 25.41 6.11
N SER A 752 5.14 26.19 7.18
CA SER A 752 5.42 25.75 8.55
C SER A 752 4.45 26.38 9.54
N PHE A 753 4.05 25.63 10.56
CA PHE A 753 3.10 26.10 11.56
C PHE A 753 3.61 27.32 12.33
N SER A 754 4.92 27.39 12.60
CA SER A 754 5.55 28.54 13.26
C SER A 754 5.54 29.82 12.40
N ASP A 755 5.25 29.74 11.10
CA ASP A 755 5.10 30.92 10.24
C ASP A 755 3.68 31.52 10.29
N GLU A 756 2.72 30.81 10.89
CA GLU A 756 1.40 31.39 11.16
C GLU A 756 1.53 32.43 12.29
N GLU A 757 0.85 33.58 12.14
CA GLU A 757 0.65 34.47 13.27
C GLU A 757 -0.20 33.73 14.32
N VAL A 758 0.47 33.19 15.33
CA VAL A 758 -0.18 32.43 16.40
C VAL A 758 -0.90 33.38 17.33
N PHE A 759 -2.14 33.08 17.62
CA PHE A 759 -3.12 33.69 18.48
C PHE A 759 -2.61 34.45 19.71
#